data_c39492df5a2af3c225fa6764dde07fa8
#
_entry.id   c39492df5a2af3c225fa6764dde07fa8
#
_cell.length_a   1.000
_cell.length_b   1.000
_cell.length_c   1.000
_cell.angle_alpha   90.00
_cell.angle_beta   90.00
_cell.angle_gamma   90.00
#
_symmetry.space_group_name_H-M   'P 1'
#
loop_
_entity.id
_entity.type
_entity.pdbx_description
1 polymer ?
#
loop_
_entity_poly.entity_id
_entity_poly.type
_entity_poly.pdbx_seq_one_letter_code
_entity_poly.pdbx_strand_id
1 'polypeptide(L)'
;MAELDTLDVVVLVAILVGTVAYLTKGKLWAVAKDPYAASFPGANGVKSGKTRNIIEAMEESGKNCIIFYGSQTGTAEDYAARLAKEGKSRFGLETMVADLEDYDFDNLDQIPSDKVVFFVLATYGEGEPTDNAVEFYEFITSESPSFSQDNDPPLANLNYVTFGLGNNTYEHYNAMVRNVDKSLQRLGAHRIGEAGEGDDGAGTMEEDFLAWKDPMWAALAAKMGLEEREGVYEPIFGIVEREGLTRDSPEVYLGEPNKSHLDGTPKGPFNAHNPYIAPIAKSYELFKVKDRNCLHMDIDVSASNLTYQTGDHIAVWPTNAGEEVDRFLDLFDLTDKRHNVISVKALEPTAKVPFPTPTTYDAIVRYHMEICAPVSRQFVASLAPFAPTEEAKAELTKLGNDKDYFHAKVTTHYLNIARLLSTVAKGKKWSNVPFSLLIEGITKLQPRYYSISSSSLEQPKIISITAVVEAQALPGREDPFRGVSTNYLLALKEKQNGDPNPTPFGLSYEITGPRNKYDGCHVPVHVRHSNFKLPSNPTKPVIMIGPGTGVAPFRGFVRERRKMAENGQEVGKTLLFFGCRKSTEDFLYEEEWKEAKEVLGDKFELVTAFSREGPKKVYVQHRLKERAKEINELLEQKAYFYVCGDAANMAREVNAVLAQIIASERGIPEAKAEEIVKQMRSSNQYQEDVWS
;
A
#
# COMPACT_ATOMS: atom_id res chain seq x y z
N MET A 1 -1.26 -32.54 58.36
CA MET A 1 -0.22 -32.19 57.34
C MET A 1 -0.52 -33.09 56.15
N ALA A 2 -0.87 -32.53 55.05
CA ALA A 2 -1.09 -33.29 53.80
C ALA A 2 0.27 -33.82 53.33
N GLU A 3 0.39 -35.14 53.20
CA GLU A 3 1.56 -35.76 52.59
C GLU A 3 1.55 -35.40 51.08
N LEU A 4 2.64 -34.82 50.59
CA LEU A 4 2.81 -34.52 49.18
C LEU A 4 2.96 -35.85 48.41
N ASP A 5 2.10 -36.07 47.42
CA ASP A 5 2.19 -37.21 46.53
C ASP A 5 3.38 -37.06 45.60
N THR A 6 3.92 -38.19 45.09
CA THR A 6 5.05 -38.23 44.17
C THR A 6 4.81 -37.34 42.95
N LEU A 7 3.59 -37.20 42.50
CA LEU A 7 3.16 -36.31 41.41
C LEU A 7 3.36 -34.83 41.75
N ASP A 8 3.00 -34.42 42.97
CA ASP A 8 3.17 -33.06 43.48
C ASP A 8 4.66 -32.65 43.56
N VAL A 9 5.51 -33.57 43.97
CA VAL A 9 6.95 -33.34 43.99
C VAL A 9 7.53 -33.18 42.59
N VAL A 10 7.07 -33.97 41.61
CA VAL A 10 7.52 -33.86 40.22
C VAL A 10 7.07 -32.52 39.61
N VAL A 11 5.85 -32.09 39.87
CA VAL A 11 5.31 -30.78 39.39
C VAL A 11 6.08 -29.63 40.03
N LEU A 12 6.35 -29.68 41.33
CA LEU A 12 7.15 -28.64 42.02
C LEU A 12 8.57 -28.54 41.49
N VAL A 13 9.22 -29.69 41.22
CA VAL A 13 10.56 -29.72 40.62
C VAL A 13 10.53 -29.17 39.19
N ALA A 14 9.54 -29.50 38.38
CA ALA A 14 9.39 -28.97 37.03
C ALA A 14 9.19 -27.46 37.03
N ILE A 15 8.38 -26.92 37.96
CA ILE A 15 8.17 -25.47 38.13
C ILE A 15 9.48 -24.80 38.59
N LEU A 16 10.21 -25.42 39.53
CA LEU A 16 11.48 -24.86 40.00
C LEU A 16 12.52 -24.82 38.89
N VAL A 17 12.70 -25.91 38.12
CA VAL A 17 13.59 -25.98 36.97
C VAL A 17 13.19 -24.97 35.88
N GLY A 18 11.90 -24.84 35.58
CA GLY A 18 11.37 -23.84 34.63
C GLY A 18 11.67 -22.42 35.10
N THR A 19 11.47 -22.14 36.40
CA THR A 19 11.73 -20.82 36.99
C THR A 19 13.22 -20.49 36.98
N VAL A 20 14.09 -21.46 37.33
CA VAL A 20 15.57 -21.28 37.27
C VAL A 20 16.03 -21.08 35.82
N ALA A 21 15.52 -21.86 34.87
CA ALA A 21 15.80 -21.68 33.45
C ALA A 21 15.35 -20.30 32.92
N TYR A 22 14.20 -19.84 33.36
CA TYR A 22 13.68 -18.49 33.01
C TYR A 22 14.54 -17.38 33.64
N LEU A 23 14.90 -17.45 34.90
CA LEU A 23 15.67 -16.44 35.59
C LEU A 23 17.16 -16.41 35.17
N THR A 24 17.68 -17.52 34.63
CA THR A 24 19.05 -17.62 34.10
C THR A 24 19.13 -17.38 32.59
N LYS A 25 18.02 -17.19 31.93
CA LYS A 25 17.95 -16.82 30.50
C LYS A 25 18.68 -15.49 30.28
N GLY A 26 19.73 -15.53 29.47
CA GLY A 26 20.60 -14.37 29.19
C GLY A 26 21.87 -14.26 30.10
N LYS A 27 22.00 -15.06 31.18
CA LYS A 27 23.21 -15.12 32.00
C LYS A 27 24.01 -16.40 31.81
N LEU A 28 23.36 -17.56 31.77
CA LEU A 28 23.98 -18.85 31.56
C LEU A 28 23.80 -19.42 30.14
N TRP A 29 22.80 -18.93 29.43
CA TRP A 29 22.47 -19.29 28.03
C TRP A 29 22.69 -18.05 27.17
N ALA A 30 23.96 -17.60 27.09
CA ALA A 30 24.31 -16.46 26.25
C ALA A 30 24.04 -16.80 24.79
N VAL A 31 23.23 -15.99 24.13
CA VAL A 31 23.14 -15.97 22.65
C VAL A 31 24.56 -15.73 22.13
N ALA A 32 25.05 -16.59 21.23
CA ALA A 32 26.36 -16.43 20.62
C ALA A 32 26.49 -15.00 20.07
N LYS A 33 27.49 -14.25 20.53
CA LYS A 33 27.74 -12.89 20.03
C LYS A 33 28.03 -12.97 18.53
N ASP A 34 27.34 -12.19 17.74
CA ASP A 34 27.61 -12.05 16.32
C ASP A 34 29.08 -11.65 16.10
N PRO A 35 29.94 -12.52 15.50
CA PRO A 35 31.36 -12.24 15.33
C PRO A 35 31.64 -11.00 14.44
N TYR A 36 30.64 -10.53 13.70
CA TYR A 36 30.73 -9.34 12.84
C TYR A 36 30.22 -8.06 13.50
N ALA A 37 29.72 -8.12 14.73
CA ALA A 37 29.26 -6.93 15.47
C ALA A 37 30.37 -5.86 15.61
N ALA A 38 31.63 -6.29 15.61
CA ALA A 38 32.80 -5.40 15.70
C ALA A 38 33.13 -4.68 14.37
N SER A 39 32.51 -5.08 13.24
CA SER A 39 32.75 -4.45 11.94
C SER A 39 32.05 -3.10 11.80
N PHE A 40 31.17 -2.75 12.74
CA PHE A 40 30.46 -1.47 12.77
C PHE A 40 30.63 -0.80 14.14
N PRO A 41 31.65 0.09 14.33
CA PRO A 41 31.80 0.85 15.56
C PRO A 41 30.59 1.80 15.75
N GLY A 42 29.81 1.58 16.78
CA GLY A 42 28.60 2.36 17.09
C GLY A 42 27.29 1.57 17.20
N ALA A 43 27.26 0.32 16.73
CA ALA A 43 26.09 -0.56 16.89
C ALA A 43 26.04 -1.22 18.29
N ASN A 44 25.88 -0.42 19.33
CA ASN A 44 25.51 -0.96 20.65
C ASN A 44 24.02 -1.33 20.59
N GLY A 45 23.73 -2.63 20.67
CA GLY A 45 22.39 -3.17 20.58
C GLY A 45 21.42 -2.51 21.56
N VAL A 46 20.44 -1.85 21.02
CA VAL A 46 19.26 -1.36 21.77
C VAL A 46 18.48 -2.59 22.25
N LYS A 47 18.19 -2.64 23.54
CA LYS A 47 17.36 -3.68 24.16
C LYS A 47 15.98 -3.71 23.50
N SER A 48 15.51 -4.87 23.09
CA SER A 48 14.16 -5.08 22.53
C SER A 48 13.08 -4.94 23.62
N GLY A 49 12.55 -3.74 23.68
CA GLY A 49 11.40 -3.30 24.48
C GLY A 49 11.25 -1.84 24.12
N LYS A 50 10.84 -1.53 22.87
CA LYS A 50 10.64 -0.13 22.45
C LYS A 50 9.50 0.44 23.27
N THR A 51 9.75 1.55 23.96
CA THR A 51 8.71 2.35 24.58
C THR A 51 7.75 2.89 23.51
N ARG A 52 6.46 2.93 23.81
CA ARG A 52 5.46 3.61 22.98
C ARG A 52 5.35 5.08 23.32
N ASN A 53 6.04 5.53 24.37
CA ASN A 53 6.11 6.95 24.74
C ASN A 53 7.07 7.70 23.81
N ILE A 54 6.55 8.74 23.15
CA ILE A 54 7.28 9.53 22.14
C ILE A 54 8.51 10.21 22.74
N ILE A 55 8.37 10.82 23.95
CA ILE A 55 9.44 11.53 24.60
C ILE A 55 10.56 10.61 25.01
N GLU A 56 10.24 9.50 25.67
CA GLU A 56 11.22 8.49 26.06
C GLU A 56 11.98 7.97 24.83
N ALA A 57 11.26 7.68 23.72
CA ALA A 57 11.88 7.22 22.50
C ALA A 57 12.84 8.24 21.88
N MET A 58 12.47 9.53 21.89
CA MET A 58 13.33 10.62 21.41
C MET A 58 14.55 10.82 22.30
N GLU A 59 14.39 10.77 23.62
CA GLU A 59 15.48 10.94 24.59
C GLU A 59 16.46 9.78 24.58
N GLU A 60 15.97 8.54 24.63
CA GLU A 60 16.79 7.31 24.56
C GLU A 60 17.63 7.24 23.27
N SER A 61 17.10 7.75 22.17
CA SER A 61 17.77 7.78 20.86
C SER A 61 18.56 9.08 20.59
N GLY A 62 18.49 10.08 21.49
CA GLY A 62 19.16 11.38 21.33
C GLY A 62 18.59 12.21 20.19
N LYS A 63 17.28 12.10 19.91
CA LYS A 63 16.63 12.77 18.78
C LYS A 63 15.95 14.06 19.18
N ASN A 64 16.05 15.06 18.27
CA ASN A 64 15.37 16.34 18.43
C ASN A 64 14.27 16.58 17.38
N CYS A 65 14.12 15.63 16.45
CA CYS A 65 13.10 15.66 15.41
C CYS A 65 12.51 14.25 15.25
N ILE A 66 11.18 14.16 15.20
CA ILE A 66 10.46 12.94 14.85
C ILE A 66 9.57 13.18 13.64
N ILE A 67 9.60 12.27 12.68
CA ILE A 67 8.81 12.32 11.45
C ILE A 67 7.86 11.12 11.43
N PHE A 68 6.62 11.36 11.80
CA PHE A 68 5.55 10.37 11.71
C PHE A 68 5.03 10.24 10.28
N TYR A 69 4.71 9.02 9.88
CA TYR A 69 4.04 8.75 8.62
C TYR A 69 2.76 7.93 8.80
N GLY A 70 1.75 8.31 8.00
CA GLY A 70 0.55 7.52 7.74
C GLY A 70 0.58 7.09 6.28
N SER A 71 0.79 5.80 6.00
CA SER A 71 1.03 5.30 4.65
C SER A 71 0.33 3.98 4.36
N GLN A 72 -0.32 3.87 3.19
CA GLN A 72 -0.94 2.63 2.74
C GLN A 72 -0.07 1.90 1.71
N THR A 73 0.58 2.66 0.83
CA THR A 73 1.36 2.17 -0.30
C THR A 73 2.86 2.42 -0.16
N GLY A 74 3.30 2.97 0.99
CA GLY A 74 4.70 3.25 1.29
C GLY A 74 5.20 4.63 0.84
N THR A 75 4.43 5.41 0.08
CA THR A 75 4.89 6.72 -0.43
C THR A 75 5.13 7.73 0.68
N ALA A 76 4.24 7.80 1.69
CA ALA A 76 4.44 8.70 2.84
C ALA A 76 5.63 8.25 3.71
N GLU A 77 5.85 6.95 3.87
CA GLU A 77 7.05 6.40 4.53
C GLU A 77 8.33 6.84 3.80
N ASP A 78 8.35 6.74 2.47
CA ASP A 78 9.48 7.17 1.65
C ASP A 78 9.77 8.67 1.80
N TYR A 79 8.73 9.52 1.75
CA TYR A 79 8.90 10.96 1.94
C TYR A 79 9.38 11.31 3.34
N ALA A 80 8.89 10.63 4.37
CA ALA A 80 9.38 10.78 5.74
C ALA A 80 10.87 10.41 5.85
N ALA A 81 11.29 9.31 5.22
CA ALA A 81 12.69 8.90 5.19
C ALA A 81 13.60 9.90 4.45
N ARG A 82 13.12 10.45 3.32
CA ARG A 82 13.84 11.50 2.58
C ARG A 82 14.01 12.78 3.39
N LEU A 83 12.94 13.22 4.07
CA LEU A 83 13.01 14.39 4.97
C LEU A 83 13.98 14.16 6.12
N ALA A 84 13.96 12.98 6.74
CA ALA A 84 14.89 12.64 7.82
C ALA A 84 16.36 12.71 7.37
N LYS A 85 16.64 12.12 6.20
CA LYS A 85 17.98 12.13 5.60
C LYS A 85 18.43 13.56 5.24
N GLU A 86 17.55 14.34 4.64
CA GLU A 86 17.86 15.72 4.25
C GLU A 86 18.03 16.62 5.48
N GLY A 87 17.16 16.50 6.49
CA GLY A 87 17.28 17.23 7.75
C GLY A 87 18.60 16.97 8.46
N LYS A 88 19.06 15.71 8.46
CA LYS A 88 20.35 15.36 9.03
C LYS A 88 21.51 15.92 8.20
N SER A 89 21.53 15.69 6.89
CA SER A 89 22.66 16.06 6.02
C SER A 89 22.81 17.56 5.84
N ARG A 90 21.69 18.31 5.69
CA ARG A 90 21.73 19.78 5.44
C ARG A 90 21.73 20.60 6.71
N PHE A 91 21.04 20.17 7.77
CA PHE A 91 20.81 20.98 8.96
C PHE A 91 21.35 20.34 10.25
N GLY A 92 21.89 19.14 10.18
CA GLY A 92 22.40 18.41 11.36
C GLY A 92 21.31 18.05 12.37
N LEU A 93 20.05 17.93 11.92
CA LEU A 93 18.96 17.49 12.76
C LEU A 93 19.13 15.99 13.10
N GLU A 94 19.04 15.67 14.36
CA GLU A 94 18.98 14.29 14.80
C GLU A 94 17.52 13.81 14.67
N THR A 95 17.21 13.21 13.51
CA THR A 95 15.87 12.80 13.13
C THR A 95 15.61 11.32 13.37
N MET A 96 14.35 10.97 13.64
CA MET A 96 13.86 9.59 13.58
C MET A 96 12.58 9.53 12.72
N VAL A 97 12.45 8.46 11.95
CA VAL A 97 11.21 8.14 11.20
C VAL A 97 10.41 7.16 12.03
N ALA A 98 9.12 7.40 12.18
CA ALA A 98 8.26 6.68 13.09
C ALA A 98 6.92 6.32 12.43
N ASP A 99 6.53 5.06 12.58
CA ASP A 99 5.19 4.60 12.22
C ASP A 99 4.19 5.07 13.26
N LEU A 100 3.07 5.65 12.85
CA LEU A 100 2.04 6.11 13.76
C LEU A 100 1.48 4.98 14.64
N GLU A 101 1.42 3.75 14.15
CA GLU A 101 0.93 2.58 14.90
C GLU A 101 1.83 2.20 16.11
N ASP A 102 3.10 2.59 16.07
CA ASP A 102 4.09 2.19 17.10
C ASP A 102 4.02 3.04 18.38
N TYR A 103 3.24 4.14 18.44
CA TYR A 103 3.31 5.13 19.52
C TYR A 103 1.94 5.46 20.13
N ASP A 104 1.98 5.92 21.41
CA ASP A 104 0.83 6.46 22.12
C ASP A 104 0.86 7.99 22.04
N PHE A 105 -0.29 8.64 21.80
CA PHE A 105 -0.37 10.07 21.47
C PHE A 105 -0.81 10.94 22.64
N ASP A 106 -1.19 10.37 23.76
CA ASP A 106 -1.53 11.10 24.98
C ASP A 106 -0.35 11.91 25.56
N ASN A 107 0.89 11.55 25.17
CA ASN A 107 2.13 12.22 25.59
C ASN A 107 2.65 13.27 24.59
N LEU A 108 1.91 13.61 23.53
CA LEU A 108 2.28 14.71 22.62
C LEU A 108 2.42 16.06 23.31
N ASP A 109 1.69 16.29 24.41
CA ASP A 109 1.71 17.49 25.24
C ASP A 109 3.00 17.65 26.04
N GLN A 110 3.82 16.61 26.14
CA GLN A 110 5.10 16.62 26.83
C GLN A 110 6.28 17.01 25.91
N ILE A 111 6.06 17.13 24.59
CA ILE A 111 7.14 17.45 23.65
C ILE A 111 7.62 18.88 23.86
N PRO A 112 8.91 19.11 24.20
CA PRO A 112 9.45 20.44 24.45
C PRO A 112 9.49 21.30 23.18
N SER A 113 9.43 22.62 23.33
CA SER A 113 9.41 23.58 22.21
C SER A 113 10.71 23.64 21.39
N ASP A 114 11.80 23.04 21.86
CA ASP A 114 13.08 22.91 21.16
C ASP A 114 13.13 21.64 20.27
N LYS A 115 12.07 20.83 20.27
CA LYS A 115 11.89 19.67 19.40
C LYS A 115 10.83 19.97 18.33
N VAL A 116 10.86 19.21 17.25
CA VAL A 116 9.89 19.35 16.14
C VAL A 116 9.32 17.99 15.74
N VAL A 117 8.02 17.99 15.43
CA VAL A 117 7.28 16.81 14.95
C VAL A 117 6.82 17.06 13.53
N PHE A 118 7.08 16.11 12.63
CA PHE A 118 6.53 16.09 11.30
C PHE A 118 5.41 15.07 11.20
N PHE A 119 4.38 15.39 10.43
CA PHE A 119 3.32 14.50 10.05
C PHE A 119 3.24 14.40 8.52
N VAL A 120 3.60 13.26 7.96
CA VAL A 120 3.52 12.96 6.53
C VAL A 120 2.40 11.97 6.33
N LEU A 121 1.24 12.44 5.86
CA LEU A 121 -0.03 11.74 5.99
C LEU A 121 -0.70 11.51 4.65
N ALA A 122 -0.91 10.25 4.27
CA ALA A 122 -1.69 9.92 3.10
C ALA A 122 -3.19 9.86 3.43
N THR A 123 -4.00 10.35 2.50
CA THR A 123 -5.46 10.20 2.52
C THR A 123 -5.83 8.98 1.69
N TYR A 124 -6.64 8.10 2.25
CA TYR A 124 -7.11 6.88 1.59
C TYR A 124 -8.64 6.89 1.43
N GLY A 125 -9.13 6.17 0.40
CA GLY A 125 -10.56 6.00 0.18
C GLY A 125 -11.34 7.32 0.16
N GLU A 126 -12.42 7.36 0.90
CA GLU A 126 -13.31 8.53 1.03
C GLU A 126 -12.84 9.56 2.07
N GLY A 127 -11.53 9.81 2.14
CA GLY A 127 -10.94 10.77 3.09
C GLY A 127 -10.52 10.13 4.41
N GLU A 128 -10.39 8.82 4.42
CA GLU A 128 -10.04 8.02 5.60
C GLU A 128 -8.53 8.07 5.89
N PRO A 129 -8.12 7.84 7.15
CA PRO A 129 -6.74 7.58 7.48
C PRO A 129 -6.27 6.25 6.87
N THR A 130 -4.96 6.12 6.69
CA THR A 130 -4.32 4.84 6.38
C THR A 130 -4.39 3.90 7.59
N ASP A 131 -4.26 2.58 7.35
CA ASP A 131 -4.41 1.57 8.40
C ASP A 131 -3.55 1.85 9.65
N ASN A 132 -2.31 2.29 9.45
CA ASN A 132 -1.38 2.63 10.54
C ASN A 132 -1.63 4.00 11.19
N ALA A 133 -2.57 4.79 10.70
CA ALA A 133 -2.86 6.14 11.22
C ALA A 133 -4.24 6.25 11.89
N VAL A 134 -5.03 5.17 11.93
CA VAL A 134 -6.42 5.19 12.45
C VAL A 134 -6.46 5.66 13.90
N GLU A 135 -5.69 5.04 14.80
CA GLU A 135 -5.69 5.37 16.23
C GLU A 135 -5.26 6.82 16.48
N PHE A 136 -4.22 7.30 15.78
CA PHE A 136 -3.78 8.69 15.84
C PHE A 136 -4.87 9.65 15.36
N TYR A 137 -5.50 9.35 14.22
CA TYR A 137 -6.52 10.21 13.65
C TYR A 137 -7.74 10.34 14.57
N GLU A 138 -8.25 9.23 15.08
CA GLU A 138 -9.36 9.21 16.02
C GLU A 138 -9.04 10.00 17.31
N PHE A 139 -7.82 9.83 17.84
CA PHE A 139 -7.37 10.56 19.02
C PHE A 139 -7.32 12.05 18.77
N ILE A 140 -6.59 12.52 17.75
CA ILE A 140 -6.31 13.95 17.56
C ILE A 140 -7.54 14.73 17.06
N THR A 141 -8.46 14.09 16.34
CA THR A 141 -9.69 14.72 15.83
C THR A 141 -10.83 14.68 16.83
N SER A 142 -10.71 13.95 17.92
CA SER A 142 -11.68 13.95 19.04
C SER A 142 -11.96 15.38 19.51
N GLU A 143 -13.18 15.64 19.95
CA GLU A 143 -13.55 16.95 20.53
C GLU A 143 -12.76 17.25 21.81
N SER A 144 -12.44 16.23 22.61
CA SER A 144 -11.73 16.33 23.88
C SER A 144 -10.73 15.18 24.03
N PRO A 145 -9.59 15.17 23.31
CA PRO A 145 -8.58 14.14 23.50
C PRO A 145 -7.95 14.24 24.90
N SER A 146 -7.72 13.09 25.52
CA SER A 146 -7.15 13.01 26.88
C SER A 146 -5.64 12.98 26.80
N PHE A 147 -4.97 14.11 27.06
CA PHE A 147 -3.53 14.21 27.16
C PHE A 147 -3.01 13.86 28.56
N SER A 148 -1.70 13.65 28.67
CA SER A 148 -1.04 13.22 29.89
C SER A 148 -0.90 14.35 30.94
N GLN A 149 -0.96 15.61 30.52
CA GLN A 149 -0.85 16.80 31.37
C GLN A 149 -2.10 17.69 31.25
N ASP A 150 -2.42 18.41 32.32
CA ASP A 150 -3.53 19.37 32.36
C ASP A 150 -3.10 20.76 31.85
N ASN A 151 -2.56 20.84 30.63
CA ASN A 151 -2.20 22.09 30.00
C ASN A 151 -3.38 22.73 29.25
N ASP A 152 -3.49 24.07 29.25
CA ASP A 152 -4.51 24.79 28.47
C ASP A 152 -3.85 25.97 27.72
N PRO A 153 -3.77 25.94 26.37
CA PRO A 153 -4.14 24.80 25.50
C PRO A 153 -3.15 23.61 25.61
N PRO A 154 -3.62 22.37 25.38
CA PRO A 154 -2.82 21.18 25.68
C PRO A 154 -1.52 21.07 24.89
N LEU A 155 -1.48 21.51 23.63
CA LEU A 155 -0.31 21.41 22.74
C LEU A 155 0.43 22.72 22.53
N ALA A 156 0.38 23.68 23.49
CA ALA A 156 1.00 25.01 23.38
C ALA A 156 2.52 24.98 23.11
N ASN A 157 3.21 23.91 23.48
CA ASN A 157 4.65 23.75 23.25
C ASN A 157 5.00 23.00 21.98
N LEU A 158 4.03 22.36 21.30
CA LEU A 158 4.28 21.52 20.16
C LEU A 158 4.54 22.33 18.90
N ASN A 159 5.77 22.26 18.38
CA ASN A 159 6.12 22.73 17.05
C ASN A 159 5.97 21.58 16.03
N TYR A 160 5.24 21.82 14.94
CA TYR A 160 5.01 20.76 13.95
C TYR A 160 5.07 21.25 12.51
N VAL A 161 5.27 20.28 11.61
CA VAL A 161 5.26 20.44 10.15
C VAL A 161 4.32 19.38 9.57
N THR A 162 3.58 19.70 8.51
CA THR A 162 2.67 18.74 7.87
C THR A 162 2.85 18.70 6.36
N PHE A 163 2.80 17.49 5.81
CA PHE A 163 2.67 17.22 4.37
C PHE A 163 1.61 16.15 4.13
N GLY A 164 0.65 16.43 3.26
CA GLY A 164 -0.40 15.52 2.87
C GLY A 164 -0.15 14.89 1.50
N LEU A 165 -0.47 13.61 1.38
CA LEU A 165 -0.52 12.91 0.11
C LEU A 165 -1.98 12.61 -0.21
N GLY A 166 -2.43 13.06 -1.36
CA GLY A 166 -3.81 12.89 -1.81
C GLY A 166 -3.89 12.76 -3.32
N ASN A 167 -5.12 12.66 -3.80
CA ASN A 167 -5.42 12.58 -5.21
C ASN A 167 -6.65 13.44 -5.48
N ASN A 168 -6.51 14.48 -6.28
CA ASN A 168 -7.59 15.46 -6.54
C ASN A 168 -8.73 14.88 -7.38
N THR A 169 -8.61 13.64 -7.85
CA THR A 169 -9.71 12.93 -8.50
C THR A 169 -10.79 12.51 -7.49
N TYR A 170 -10.46 12.46 -6.21
CA TYR A 170 -11.37 12.13 -5.11
C TYR A 170 -11.93 13.40 -4.45
N GLU A 171 -13.15 13.33 -3.95
CA GLU A 171 -13.81 14.47 -3.29
C GLU A 171 -13.06 14.93 -2.04
N HIS A 172 -12.53 13.99 -1.29
CA HIS A 172 -11.83 14.23 -0.01
C HIS A 172 -10.32 14.39 -0.18
N TYR A 173 -9.89 15.09 -1.24
CA TYR A 173 -8.49 15.38 -1.51
C TYR A 173 -7.77 15.95 -0.30
N ASN A 174 -6.70 15.28 0.14
CA ASN A 174 -5.87 15.66 1.29
C ASN A 174 -6.65 15.88 2.61
N ALA A 175 -7.82 15.24 2.77
CA ALA A 175 -8.66 15.41 3.97
C ALA A 175 -7.93 15.02 5.25
N MET A 176 -7.10 13.97 5.23
CA MET A 176 -6.36 13.49 6.38
C MET A 176 -5.47 14.62 6.97
N VAL A 177 -4.58 15.20 6.17
CA VAL A 177 -3.66 16.24 6.62
C VAL A 177 -4.40 17.52 7.03
N ARG A 178 -5.45 17.91 6.29
CA ARG A 178 -6.25 19.08 6.59
C ARG A 178 -6.97 18.98 7.93
N ASN A 179 -7.55 17.81 8.23
CA ASN A 179 -8.24 17.57 9.49
C ASN A 179 -7.26 17.51 10.68
N VAL A 180 -6.11 16.86 10.48
CA VAL A 180 -5.04 16.80 11.50
C VAL A 180 -4.48 18.17 11.78
N ASP A 181 -4.11 18.95 10.75
CA ASP A 181 -3.60 20.31 10.88
C ASP A 181 -4.59 21.22 11.63
N LYS A 182 -5.86 21.18 11.25
CA LYS A 182 -6.94 21.92 11.93
C LYS A 182 -7.07 21.52 13.40
N SER A 183 -6.98 20.23 13.70
CA SER A 183 -7.09 19.73 15.08
C SER A 183 -5.88 20.11 15.92
N LEU A 184 -4.67 20.00 15.40
CA LEU A 184 -3.44 20.43 16.07
C LEU A 184 -3.49 21.93 16.40
N GLN A 185 -3.91 22.79 15.45
CA GLN A 185 -4.09 24.23 15.69
C GLN A 185 -5.15 24.51 16.76
N ARG A 186 -6.30 23.81 16.71
CA ARG A 186 -7.36 23.91 17.75
C ARG A 186 -6.83 23.59 19.13
N LEU A 187 -5.91 22.64 19.24
CA LEU A 187 -5.29 22.20 20.49
C LEU A 187 -4.10 23.08 20.92
N GLY A 188 -3.79 24.14 20.17
CA GLY A 188 -2.76 25.14 20.50
C GLY A 188 -1.38 24.87 19.93
N ALA A 189 -1.18 23.85 19.09
CA ALA A 189 0.11 23.55 18.47
C ALA A 189 0.52 24.60 17.42
N HIS A 190 1.83 24.78 17.23
CA HIS A 190 2.42 25.77 16.36
C HIS A 190 2.96 25.15 15.07
N ARG A 191 2.26 25.37 13.95
CA ARG A 191 2.75 24.94 12.63
C ARG A 191 3.94 25.77 12.17
N ILE A 192 4.97 25.11 11.67
CA ILE A 192 6.14 25.75 11.04
C ILE A 192 5.99 25.63 9.52
N GLY A 193 6.04 26.76 8.83
CA GLY A 193 5.81 26.81 7.38
C GLY A 193 4.37 26.57 6.97
N GLU A 194 4.13 26.40 5.68
CA GLU A 194 2.81 26.07 5.14
C GLU A 194 2.58 24.56 5.14
N ALA A 195 1.33 24.15 5.33
CA ALA A 195 0.96 22.75 5.14
C ALA A 195 1.14 22.39 3.66
N GLY A 196 1.90 21.31 3.40
CA GLY A 196 2.10 20.82 2.04
C GLY A 196 0.99 19.87 1.61
N GLU A 197 0.65 19.87 0.32
CA GLU A 197 -0.34 18.97 -0.27
C GLU A 197 0.18 18.48 -1.62
N GLY A 198 0.42 17.17 -1.73
CA GLY A 198 0.79 16.53 -2.99
C GLY A 198 -0.42 15.93 -3.70
N ASP A 199 -0.40 15.91 -5.04
CA ASP A 199 -1.49 15.46 -5.90
C ASP A 199 -1.08 14.33 -6.84
N ASP A 200 -1.47 13.10 -6.50
CA ASP A 200 -1.26 11.92 -7.34
C ASP A 200 -2.18 11.94 -8.58
N GLY A 201 -3.40 12.48 -8.45
CA GLY A 201 -4.37 12.56 -9.55
C GLY A 201 -3.94 13.47 -10.69
N ALA A 202 -3.17 14.50 -10.41
CA ALA A 202 -2.53 15.36 -11.40
C ALA A 202 -1.17 14.79 -11.89
N GLY A 203 -0.67 13.72 -11.25
CA GLY A 203 0.68 13.18 -11.49
C GLY A 203 1.80 14.13 -11.03
N THR A 204 1.50 15.03 -10.08
CA THR A 204 2.45 16.05 -9.60
C THR A 204 2.97 15.78 -8.19
N MET A 205 2.57 14.69 -7.54
CA MET A 205 2.90 14.36 -6.15
C MET A 205 4.37 14.62 -5.77
N GLU A 206 5.31 14.10 -6.57
CA GLU A 206 6.75 14.29 -6.33
C GLU A 206 7.17 15.76 -6.48
N GLU A 207 6.63 16.45 -7.47
CA GLU A 207 6.97 17.85 -7.74
C GLU A 207 6.35 18.81 -6.70
N ASP A 208 5.15 18.50 -6.21
CA ASP A 208 4.51 19.23 -5.13
C ASP A 208 5.32 19.10 -3.84
N PHE A 209 5.79 17.86 -3.56
CA PHE A 209 6.68 17.61 -2.42
C PHE A 209 8.00 18.37 -2.55
N LEU A 210 8.65 18.35 -3.70
CA LEU A 210 9.91 19.07 -3.93
C LEU A 210 9.73 20.59 -3.85
N ALA A 211 8.62 21.12 -4.36
CA ALA A 211 8.32 22.55 -4.29
C ALA A 211 8.00 23.03 -2.86
N TRP A 212 7.34 22.20 -2.07
CA TRP A 212 6.99 22.49 -0.69
C TRP A 212 8.19 22.41 0.27
N LYS A 213 9.09 21.44 0.10
CA LYS A 213 10.10 21.13 1.11
C LYS A 213 11.16 22.22 1.32
N ASP A 214 11.60 22.91 0.27
CA ASP A 214 12.65 23.92 0.40
C ASP A 214 12.17 25.18 1.17
N PRO A 215 10.98 25.77 0.90
CA PRO A 215 10.39 26.79 1.76
C PRO A 215 10.14 26.31 3.19
N MET A 216 9.73 25.08 3.38
CA MET A 216 9.53 24.47 4.70
C MET A 216 10.85 24.40 5.48
N TRP A 217 11.94 23.91 4.84
CA TRP A 217 13.26 23.86 5.47
C TRP A 217 13.77 25.24 5.85
N ALA A 218 13.55 26.26 5.01
CA ALA A 218 13.91 27.64 5.32
C ALA A 218 13.14 28.18 6.56
N ALA A 219 11.83 27.88 6.64
CA ALA A 219 11.00 28.26 7.79
C ALA A 219 11.44 27.55 9.08
N LEU A 220 11.73 26.23 8.98
CA LEU A 220 12.20 25.44 10.12
C LEU A 220 13.58 25.94 10.60
N ALA A 221 14.52 26.14 9.68
CA ALA A 221 15.85 26.64 10.01
C ALA A 221 15.79 27.98 10.71
N ALA A 222 14.96 28.93 10.23
CA ALA A 222 14.73 30.21 10.86
C ALA A 222 14.11 30.09 12.27
N LYS A 223 13.12 29.19 12.45
CA LYS A 223 12.44 28.98 13.74
C LYS A 223 13.34 28.32 14.78
N MET A 224 14.14 27.33 14.36
CA MET A 224 14.97 26.49 15.24
C MET A 224 16.43 26.99 15.34
N GLY A 225 16.80 28.05 14.60
CA GLY A 225 18.18 28.57 14.57
C GLY A 225 19.20 27.62 13.98
N LEU A 226 18.82 26.87 12.94
CA LEU A 226 19.67 25.87 12.26
C LEU A 226 20.50 26.51 11.15
N GLU A 227 21.76 26.09 11.02
CA GLU A 227 22.63 26.50 9.92
C GLU A 227 22.63 25.43 8.81
N GLU A 228 22.44 25.86 7.58
CA GLU A 228 22.48 24.96 6.43
C GLU A 228 23.94 24.60 6.07
N ARG A 229 24.18 23.30 5.79
CA ARG A 229 25.48 22.73 5.39
C ARG A 229 25.38 22.14 3.99
N GLU A 230 26.53 21.99 3.35
CA GLU A 230 26.59 21.20 2.12
C GLU A 230 26.31 19.72 2.44
N GLY A 231 25.25 19.16 1.83
CA GLY A 231 24.81 17.80 2.11
C GLY A 231 25.80 16.77 1.52
N VAL A 232 26.35 15.91 2.36
CA VAL A 232 27.17 14.77 1.96
C VAL A 232 26.36 13.49 2.14
N TYR A 233 26.49 12.55 1.21
CA TYR A 233 25.84 11.23 1.36
C TYR A 233 26.47 10.48 2.54
N GLU A 234 25.66 10.19 3.53
CA GLU A 234 25.97 9.30 4.64
C GLU A 234 25.04 8.09 4.57
N PRO A 235 25.55 6.84 4.58
CA PRO A 235 24.70 5.67 4.50
C PRO A 235 23.91 5.46 5.79
N ILE A 236 22.62 5.17 5.66
CA ILE A 236 21.75 4.79 6.77
C ILE A 236 21.95 3.31 7.12
N PHE A 237 22.33 2.50 6.13
CA PHE A 237 22.52 1.07 6.29
C PHE A 237 23.97 0.64 6.03
N GLY A 238 24.50 -0.20 6.90
CA GLY A 238 25.75 -0.93 6.70
C GLY A 238 25.47 -2.33 6.13
N ILE A 239 26.25 -2.74 5.15
CA ILE A 239 26.11 -4.03 4.47
C ILE A 239 27.38 -4.84 4.69
N VAL A 240 27.24 -6.08 5.13
CA VAL A 240 28.37 -7.01 5.36
C VAL A 240 28.06 -8.33 4.68
N GLU A 241 28.93 -8.77 3.77
CA GLU A 241 28.89 -10.12 3.22
C GLU A 241 29.30 -11.16 4.30
N ARG A 242 28.57 -12.27 4.36
CA ARG A 242 28.69 -13.31 5.39
C ARG A 242 29.33 -14.56 4.80
N GLU A 243 30.65 -14.58 4.70
CA GLU A 243 31.41 -15.68 4.07
C GLU A 243 31.13 -17.08 4.65
N GLY A 244 30.70 -17.16 5.92
CA GLY A 244 30.36 -18.41 6.60
C GLY A 244 28.95 -18.93 6.34
N LEU A 245 28.10 -18.19 5.62
CA LEU A 245 26.72 -18.57 5.33
C LEU A 245 26.52 -18.77 3.83
N THR A 246 25.62 -19.70 3.50
CA THR A 246 25.17 -19.94 2.12
C THR A 246 23.67 -19.71 2.04
N ARG A 247 23.13 -19.61 0.83
CA ARG A 247 21.68 -19.51 0.61
C ARG A 247 20.89 -20.66 1.25
N ASP A 248 21.52 -21.81 1.49
CA ASP A 248 20.88 -22.99 2.07
C ASP A 248 20.93 -23.00 3.60
N SER A 249 21.66 -22.08 4.22
CA SER A 249 21.72 -21.93 5.67
C SER A 249 20.34 -21.63 6.26
N PRO A 250 19.91 -22.29 7.35
CA PRO A 250 18.54 -22.21 7.85
C PRO A 250 18.12 -20.82 8.38
N GLU A 251 19.09 -20.00 8.78
CA GLU A 251 18.86 -18.63 9.26
C GLU A 251 18.77 -17.58 8.16
N VAL A 252 19.08 -17.94 6.91
CA VAL A 252 19.10 -17.00 5.76
C VAL A 252 17.71 -16.87 5.14
N TYR A 253 17.22 -15.66 5.02
CA TYR A 253 15.95 -15.35 4.36
C TYR A 253 16.15 -15.31 2.84
N LEU A 254 15.31 -16.01 2.10
CA LEU A 254 15.30 -15.99 0.62
C LEU A 254 14.06 -15.31 0.03
N GLY A 255 13.39 -14.47 0.85
CA GLY A 255 12.14 -13.79 0.51
C GLY A 255 11.02 -14.02 1.52
N GLU A 256 11.28 -14.83 2.56
CA GLU A 256 10.32 -15.00 3.65
C GLU A 256 10.10 -13.66 4.39
N PRO A 257 8.84 -13.28 4.67
CA PRO A 257 8.55 -11.96 5.23
C PRO A 257 8.98 -11.80 6.70
N ASN A 258 9.09 -12.89 7.45
CA ASN A 258 9.49 -12.86 8.85
C ASN A 258 9.99 -14.24 9.35
N LYS A 259 10.40 -14.29 10.63
CA LYS A 259 10.98 -15.50 11.25
C LYS A 259 10.00 -16.68 11.27
N SER A 260 8.72 -16.47 11.53
CA SER A 260 7.76 -17.58 11.57
C SER A 260 7.57 -18.23 10.20
N HIS A 261 7.64 -17.44 9.12
CA HIS A 261 7.64 -17.97 7.74
C HIS A 261 8.93 -18.69 7.41
N LEU A 262 10.08 -18.18 7.86
CA LEU A 262 11.36 -18.85 7.69
C LEU A 262 11.35 -20.23 8.38
N ASP A 263 10.82 -20.32 9.60
CA ASP A 263 10.73 -21.56 10.37
C ASP A 263 9.60 -22.50 9.87
N GLY A 264 8.77 -22.07 8.91
CA GLY A 264 7.65 -22.85 8.37
C GLY A 264 6.46 -23.00 9.32
N THR A 265 6.33 -22.11 10.30
CA THR A 265 5.29 -22.15 11.35
C THR A 265 4.52 -20.83 11.48
N PRO A 266 4.10 -20.18 10.38
CA PRO A 266 3.36 -18.93 10.48
C PRO A 266 2.03 -19.12 11.20
N LYS A 267 1.72 -18.22 12.13
CA LYS A 267 0.47 -18.20 12.89
C LYS A 267 -0.14 -16.80 12.80
N GLY A 268 -1.48 -16.74 12.80
CA GLY A 268 -2.19 -15.46 12.89
C GLY A 268 -1.93 -14.69 14.19
N PRO A 269 -2.30 -13.43 14.24
CA PRO A 269 -3.06 -12.73 13.20
C PRO A 269 -2.25 -12.50 11.90
N PHE A 270 -2.95 -12.63 10.76
CA PHE A 270 -2.36 -12.37 9.45
C PHE A 270 -2.71 -10.95 9.01
N ASN A 271 -1.68 -10.20 8.59
CA ASN A 271 -1.74 -8.80 8.20
C ASN A 271 -0.60 -8.45 7.22
N ALA A 272 -0.38 -7.16 6.97
CA ALA A 272 0.68 -6.69 6.07
C ALA A 272 2.11 -7.15 6.46
N HIS A 273 2.40 -7.32 7.74
CA HIS A 273 3.71 -7.79 8.22
C HIS A 273 3.81 -9.32 8.34
N ASN A 274 2.68 -9.98 8.34
CA ASN A 274 2.56 -11.43 8.50
C ASN A 274 1.49 -11.99 7.56
N PRO A 275 1.72 -12.00 6.23
CA PRO A 275 0.73 -12.46 5.27
C PRO A 275 0.46 -13.97 5.40
N TYR A 276 -0.76 -14.39 5.07
CA TYR A 276 -1.09 -15.80 4.94
C TYR A 276 -0.68 -16.31 3.56
N ILE A 277 -0.01 -17.45 3.49
CA ILE A 277 0.34 -18.10 2.22
C ILE A 277 -0.84 -18.96 1.78
N ALA A 278 -1.71 -18.38 0.96
CA ALA A 278 -2.98 -18.95 0.59
C ALA A 278 -2.88 -19.75 -0.73
N PRO A 279 -3.46 -20.96 -0.81
CA PRO A 279 -3.57 -21.68 -2.08
C PRO A 279 -4.61 -21.01 -2.99
N ILE A 280 -4.31 -20.96 -4.28
CA ILE A 280 -5.27 -20.62 -5.34
C ILE A 280 -6.09 -21.87 -5.64
N ALA A 281 -7.35 -21.90 -5.21
CA ALA A 281 -8.23 -23.05 -5.40
C ALA A 281 -8.66 -23.22 -6.86
N LYS A 282 -8.86 -22.10 -7.56
CA LYS A 282 -9.30 -22.07 -8.96
C LYS A 282 -8.89 -20.75 -9.62
N SER A 283 -8.51 -20.83 -10.91
CA SER A 283 -8.30 -19.63 -11.72
C SER A 283 -8.68 -19.88 -13.18
N TYR A 284 -9.22 -18.85 -13.85
CA TYR A 284 -9.58 -18.93 -15.26
C TYR A 284 -9.62 -17.56 -15.93
N GLU A 285 -9.65 -17.58 -17.26
CA GLU A 285 -9.75 -16.37 -18.09
C GLU A 285 -11.20 -15.93 -18.21
N LEU A 286 -11.43 -14.64 -18.03
CA LEU A 286 -12.76 -14.01 -18.16
C LEU A 286 -13.00 -13.42 -19.56
N PHE A 287 -11.93 -12.96 -20.23
CA PHE A 287 -12.06 -12.45 -21.59
C PHE A 287 -12.13 -13.58 -22.62
N LYS A 288 -12.91 -13.37 -23.66
CA LYS A 288 -13.06 -14.29 -24.80
C LYS A 288 -12.09 -13.97 -25.95
N VAL A 289 -11.20 -12.97 -25.77
CA VAL A 289 -10.17 -12.52 -26.73
C VAL A 289 -8.77 -12.92 -26.27
N LYS A 290 -7.79 -12.87 -27.19
CA LYS A 290 -6.41 -13.30 -26.90
C LYS A 290 -5.40 -12.13 -26.75
N ASP A 291 -5.80 -10.92 -27.08
CA ASP A 291 -4.97 -9.73 -27.03
C ASP A 291 -4.94 -9.06 -25.64
N ARG A 292 -5.83 -9.47 -24.76
CA ARG A 292 -5.97 -8.99 -23.39
C ARG A 292 -6.37 -10.13 -22.47
N ASN A 293 -6.02 -10.01 -21.20
CA ASN A 293 -6.37 -10.99 -20.18
C ASN A 293 -7.13 -10.31 -19.02
N CYS A 294 -8.13 -11.00 -18.51
CA CYS A 294 -8.81 -10.66 -17.27
C CYS A 294 -9.02 -11.94 -16.45
N LEU A 295 -8.44 -11.96 -15.26
CA LEU A 295 -8.35 -13.17 -14.44
C LEU A 295 -9.48 -13.21 -13.42
N HIS A 296 -10.07 -14.38 -13.26
CA HIS A 296 -10.78 -14.76 -12.04
C HIS A 296 -9.90 -15.70 -11.24
N MET A 297 -9.75 -15.45 -9.93
CA MET A 297 -9.05 -16.35 -9.02
C MET A 297 -9.83 -16.51 -7.72
N ASP A 298 -9.97 -17.76 -7.29
CA ASP A 298 -10.49 -18.16 -5.98
C ASP A 298 -9.32 -18.51 -5.06
N ILE A 299 -9.18 -17.76 -3.98
CA ILE A 299 -8.10 -17.88 -3.00
C ILE A 299 -8.68 -18.50 -1.74
N ASP A 300 -8.14 -19.64 -1.31
CA ASP A 300 -8.63 -20.38 -0.16
C ASP A 300 -7.96 -19.91 1.13
N VAL A 301 -8.76 -19.40 2.05
CA VAL A 301 -8.32 -18.96 3.37
C VAL A 301 -8.85 -19.87 4.50
N SER A 302 -9.36 -21.07 4.16
CA SER A 302 -10.00 -21.99 5.11
C SER A 302 -9.07 -22.48 6.22
N ALA A 303 -7.78 -22.66 5.92
CA ALA A 303 -6.78 -23.09 6.90
C ALA A 303 -6.21 -21.92 7.74
N SER A 304 -6.76 -20.72 7.59
CA SER A 304 -6.37 -19.53 8.36
C SER A 304 -7.50 -19.04 9.26
N ASN A 305 -7.17 -18.10 10.17
CA ASN A 305 -8.16 -17.34 10.94
C ASN A 305 -8.67 -16.09 10.19
N LEU A 306 -8.27 -15.88 8.93
CA LEU A 306 -8.77 -14.78 8.13
C LEU A 306 -10.27 -14.88 7.92
N THR A 307 -10.92 -13.74 8.05
CA THR A 307 -12.33 -13.52 7.73
C THR A 307 -12.45 -12.30 6.86
N TYR A 308 -13.48 -12.22 6.05
CA TYR A 308 -13.80 -11.04 5.25
C TYR A 308 -15.29 -10.79 5.25
N GLN A 309 -15.65 -9.58 4.92
CA GLN A 309 -17.02 -9.19 4.61
C GLN A 309 -17.11 -8.78 3.15
N THR A 310 -18.23 -9.05 2.51
CA THR A 310 -18.48 -8.63 1.12
C THR A 310 -18.27 -7.11 1.01
N GLY A 311 -17.43 -6.66 0.05
CA GLY A 311 -16.99 -5.28 -0.10
C GLY A 311 -15.65 -4.96 0.56
N ASP A 312 -14.99 -5.91 1.23
CA ASP A 312 -13.60 -5.78 1.67
C ASP A 312 -12.62 -5.91 0.49
N HIS A 313 -11.35 -5.63 0.76
CA HIS A 313 -10.24 -5.84 -0.17
C HIS A 313 -9.35 -7.00 0.27
N ILE A 314 -8.71 -7.64 -0.69
CA ILE A 314 -7.60 -8.56 -0.44
C ILE A 314 -6.32 -7.96 -0.99
N ALA A 315 -5.29 -7.94 -0.16
CA ALA A 315 -3.95 -7.59 -0.55
C ALA A 315 -3.19 -8.82 -1.04
N VAL A 316 -2.52 -8.72 -2.17
CA VAL A 316 -1.72 -9.78 -2.78
C VAL A 316 -0.28 -9.31 -2.93
N TRP A 317 0.67 -10.04 -2.39
CA TRP A 317 2.10 -9.76 -2.50
C TRP A 317 2.67 -10.36 -3.77
N PRO A 318 3.14 -9.55 -4.72
CA PRO A 318 3.78 -10.04 -5.93
C PRO A 318 5.26 -10.34 -5.72
N THR A 319 5.89 -10.86 -6.76
CA THR A 319 7.36 -10.92 -6.91
C THR A 319 7.77 -10.22 -8.21
N ASN A 320 8.95 -9.66 -8.24
CA ASN A 320 9.50 -9.08 -9.47
C ASN A 320 9.82 -10.17 -10.48
N ALA A 321 9.60 -9.88 -11.77
CA ALA A 321 9.95 -10.78 -12.86
C ALA A 321 11.46 -11.03 -12.94
N GLY A 322 11.85 -12.25 -13.31
CA GLY A 322 13.25 -12.66 -13.41
C GLY A 322 14.07 -11.74 -14.31
N GLU A 323 13.53 -11.33 -15.45
CA GLU A 323 14.17 -10.46 -16.43
C GLU A 323 14.47 -9.05 -15.87
N GLU A 324 13.59 -8.52 -15.02
CA GLU A 324 13.83 -7.23 -14.37
C GLU A 324 14.84 -7.37 -13.22
N VAL A 325 14.80 -8.47 -12.47
CA VAL A 325 15.81 -8.81 -11.45
C VAL A 325 17.19 -8.96 -12.09
N ASP A 326 17.28 -9.71 -13.17
CA ASP A 326 18.55 -9.92 -13.89
C ASP A 326 19.10 -8.61 -14.46
N ARG A 327 18.26 -7.78 -15.08
CA ARG A 327 18.62 -6.44 -15.57
C ARG A 327 19.17 -5.56 -14.46
N PHE A 328 18.52 -5.56 -13.30
CA PHE A 328 18.93 -4.78 -12.14
C PHE A 328 20.30 -5.25 -11.60
N LEU A 329 20.44 -6.56 -11.35
CA LEU A 329 21.67 -7.13 -10.84
C LEU A 329 22.85 -6.96 -11.80
N ASP A 330 22.62 -7.12 -13.10
CA ASP A 330 23.65 -6.92 -14.10
C ASP A 330 24.11 -5.46 -14.17
N LEU A 331 23.18 -4.51 -14.14
CA LEU A 331 23.49 -3.08 -14.19
C LEU A 331 24.39 -2.64 -13.04
N PHE A 332 24.13 -3.14 -11.82
CA PHE A 332 24.90 -2.79 -10.62
C PHE A 332 26.08 -3.73 -10.33
N ASP A 333 26.44 -4.59 -11.30
CA ASP A 333 27.56 -5.55 -11.21
C ASP A 333 27.44 -6.55 -10.04
N LEU A 334 26.20 -7.00 -9.80
CA LEU A 334 25.84 -7.91 -8.71
C LEU A 334 25.51 -9.34 -9.18
N THR A 335 25.58 -9.62 -10.49
CA THR A 335 25.18 -10.93 -11.07
C THR A 335 25.95 -12.08 -10.45
N ASP A 336 27.28 -11.98 -10.34
CA ASP A 336 28.12 -13.02 -9.76
C ASP A 336 27.95 -13.15 -8.23
N LYS A 337 27.49 -12.09 -7.57
CA LYS A 337 27.25 -12.01 -6.13
C LYS A 337 25.80 -12.26 -5.72
N ARG A 338 24.90 -12.51 -6.70
CA ARG A 338 23.45 -12.54 -6.43
C ARG A 338 23.04 -13.45 -5.28
N HIS A 339 23.75 -14.54 -5.07
CA HIS A 339 23.50 -15.51 -4.01
C HIS A 339 24.41 -15.37 -2.78
N ASN A 340 25.32 -14.39 -2.76
CA ASN A 340 26.08 -14.09 -1.56
C ASN A 340 25.15 -13.66 -0.45
N VAL A 341 25.40 -14.20 0.73
CA VAL A 341 24.63 -13.85 1.93
C VAL A 341 25.17 -12.56 2.51
N ILE A 342 24.26 -11.63 2.76
CA ILE A 342 24.57 -10.34 3.37
C ILE A 342 23.74 -10.12 4.64
N SER A 343 24.35 -9.43 5.59
CA SER A 343 23.64 -8.81 6.71
C SER A 343 23.53 -7.33 6.47
N VAL A 344 22.32 -6.79 6.59
CA VAL A 344 22.03 -5.36 6.53
C VAL A 344 21.71 -4.90 7.94
N LYS A 345 22.40 -3.86 8.40
CA LYS A 345 22.21 -3.28 9.74
C LYS A 345 21.96 -1.79 9.63
N ALA A 346 21.04 -1.29 10.43
CA ALA A 346 20.87 0.14 10.57
C ALA A 346 22.11 0.76 11.25
N LEU A 347 22.67 1.79 10.66
CA LEU A 347 23.74 2.63 11.23
C LEU A 347 23.15 3.73 12.11
N GLU A 348 21.90 4.13 11.81
CA GLU A 348 21.10 5.01 12.66
C GLU A 348 20.30 4.16 13.66
N PRO A 349 20.30 4.51 14.96
CA PRO A 349 19.62 3.70 15.98
C PRO A 349 18.12 3.56 15.79
N THR A 350 17.49 4.53 15.14
CA THR A 350 16.03 4.59 14.89
C THR A 350 15.62 4.05 13.53
N ALA A 351 16.56 3.84 12.60
CA ALA A 351 16.26 3.29 11.30
C ALA A 351 15.89 1.79 11.41
N LYS A 352 14.86 1.39 10.67
CA LYS A 352 14.45 -0.02 10.55
C LYS A 352 14.99 -0.57 9.24
N VAL A 353 15.64 -1.74 9.27
CA VAL A 353 15.97 -2.47 8.04
C VAL A 353 14.66 -2.92 7.40
N PRO A 354 14.40 -2.60 6.10
CA PRO A 354 13.09 -2.80 5.49
C PRO A 354 12.71 -4.25 5.18
N PHE A 355 13.59 -5.20 5.44
CA PHE A 355 13.39 -6.64 5.20
C PHE A 355 14.20 -7.48 6.21
N PRO A 356 13.86 -8.78 6.37
CA PRO A 356 14.61 -9.67 7.25
C PRO A 356 16.05 -9.93 6.77
N THR A 357 16.96 -10.11 7.73
CA THR A 357 18.39 -10.34 7.45
C THR A 357 18.95 -11.38 8.45
N PRO A 358 19.96 -12.24 8.10
CA PRO A 358 20.72 -12.26 6.85
C PRO A 358 19.89 -12.73 5.64
N THR A 359 20.24 -12.24 4.46
CA THR A 359 19.54 -12.53 3.20
C THR A 359 20.51 -12.46 2.02
N THR A 360 20.03 -12.56 0.76
CA THR A 360 20.86 -12.46 -0.45
C THR A 360 20.48 -11.22 -1.27
N TYR A 361 21.39 -10.77 -2.13
CA TYR A 361 21.10 -9.70 -3.10
C TYR A 361 19.88 -10.03 -3.97
N ASP A 362 19.81 -11.28 -4.50
CA ASP A 362 18.68 -11.74 -5.29
C ASP A 362 17.35 -11.65 -4.52
N ALA A 363 17.32 -12.11 -3.27
CA ALA A 363 16.11 -12.09 -2.46
C ALA A 363 15.60 -10.66 -2.20
N ILE A 364 16.51 -9.72 -1.93
CA ILE A 364 16.16 -8.31 -1.72
C ILE A 364 15.53 -7.73 -2.98
N VAL A 365 16.20 -7.90 -4.13
CA VAL A 365 15.75 -7.33 -5.41
C VAL A 365 14.46 -7.98 -5.90
N ARG A 366 14.30 -9.29 -5.69
CA ARG A 366 13.14 -10.05 -6.16
C ARG A 366 11.87 -9.84 -5.33
N TYR A 367 12.00 -9.79 -4.00
CA TYR A 367 10.85 -9.84 -3.09
C TYR A 367 10.63 -8.58 -2.26
N HIS A 368 11.62 -7.69 -2.16
CA HIS A 368 11.55 -6.60 -1.19
C HIS A 368 11.69 -5.20 -1.78
N MET A 369 12.21 -5.04 -3.01
CA MET A 369 12.40 -3.74 -3.65
C MET A 369 11.46 -3.54 -4.83
N GLU A 370 10.83 -2.37 -4.94
CA GLU A 370 9.95 -1.99 -6.07
C GLU A 370 10.80 -1.52 -7.28
N ILE A 371 11.58 -2.42 -7.85
CA ILE A 371 12.53 -2.12 -8.93
C ILE A 371 11.85 -1.76 -10.27
N CYS A 372 10.56 -2.06 -10.41
CA CYS A 372 9.79 -1.81 -11.62
C CYS A 372 9.05 -0.47 -11.60
N ALA A 373 8.96 0.19 -10.45
CA ALA A 373 8.33 1.51 -10.35
C ALA A 373 9.10 2.58 -11.13
N PRO A 374 8.42 3.64 -11.59
CA PRO A 374 9.09 4.83 -12.10
C PRO A 374 10.06 5.40 -11.06
N VAL A 375 11.23 5.81 -11.52
CA VAL A 375 12.25 6.40 -10.62
C VAL A 375 11.91 7.85 -10.29
N SER A 376 12.20 8.28 -9.05
CA SER A 376 12.01 9.66 -8.65
C SER A 376 13.16 10.58 -9.12
N ARG A 377 12.83 11.85 -9.40
CA ARG A 377 13.80 12.85 -9.86
C ARG A 377 14.90 13.10 -8.82
N GLN A 378 14.54 13.15 -7.54
CA GLN A 378 15.47 13.33 -6.43
C GLN A 378 16.45 12.14 -6.33
N PHE A 379 15.96 10.92 -6.48
CA PHE A 379 16.83 9.74 -6.44
C PHE A 379 17.81 9.72 -7.62
N VAL A 380 17.35 10.07 -8.82
CA VAL A 380 18.21 10.22 -10.00
C VAL A 380 19.34 11.23 -9.75
N ALA A 381 19.02 12.38 -9.15
CA ALA A 381 20.04 13.38 -8.78
C ALA A 381 21.08 12.81 -7.80
N SER A 382 20.66 12.02 -6.82
CA SER A 382 21.55 11.42 -5.81
C SER A 382 22.53 10.38 -6.37
N LEU A 383 22.25 9.83 -7.56
CA LEU A 383 23.12 8.87 -8.25
C LEU A 383 24.22 9.53 -9.11
N ALA A 384 24.11 10.82 -9.40
CA ALA A 384 25.07 11.53 -10.25
C ALA A 384 26.54 11.42 -9.79
N PRO A 385 26.87 11.48 -8.48
CA PRO A 385 28.25 11.29 -8.00
C PRO A 385 28.85 9.91 -8.31
N PHE A 386 28.01 8.90 -8.52
CA PHE A 386 28.42 7.50 -8.73
C PHE A 386 28.41 7.11 -10.22
N ALA A 387 28.18 8.06 -11.11
CA ALA A 387 28.08 7.80 -12.54
C ALA A 387 29.38 7.20 -13.12
N PRO A 388 29.28 6.20 -14.02
CA PRO A 388 30.46 5.55 -14.60
C PRO A 388 31.20 6.41 -15.62
N THR A 389 30.63 7.53 -16.06
CA THR A 389 31.25 8.49 -16.99
C THR A 389 30.79 9.91 -16.69
N GLU A 390 31.58 10.92 -17.11
CA GLU A 390 31.23 12.32 -16.93
C GLU A 390 29.98 12.72 -17.74
N GLU A 391 29.73 12.08 -18.90
CA GLU A 391 28.54 12.31 -19.70
C GLU A 391 27.28 11.79 -18.95
N ALA A 392 27.36 10.62 -18.34
CA ALA A 392 26.29 10.07 -17.55
C ALA A 392 26.01 10.92 -16.29
N LYS A 393 27.07 11.43 -15.66
CA LYS A 393 26.96 12.36 -14.53
C LYS A 393 26.25 13.65 -14.93
N ALA A 394 26.66 14.25 -16.04
CA ALA A 394 26.06 15.48 -16.57
C ALA A 394 24.56 15.25 -16.91
N GLU A 395 24.25 14.12 -17.53
CA GLU A 395 22.86 13.77 -17.85
C GLU A 395 22.00 13.58 -16.60
N LEU A 396 22.48 12.85 -15.58
CA LEU A 396 21.75 12.70 -14.32
C LEU A 396 21.59 14.04 -13.59
N THR A 397 22.62 14.88 -13.60
CA THR A 397 22.54 16.23 -13.01
C THR A 397 21.47 17.07 -13.71
N LYS A 398 21.42 17.00 -15.06
CA LYS A 398 20.38 17.69 -15.83
C LYS A 398 18.98 17.14 -15.52
N LEU A 399 18.81 15.82 -15.51
CA LEU A 399 17.55 15.17 -15.16
C LEU A 399 17.10 15.55 -13.75
N GLY A 400 18.00 15.64 -12.79
CA GLY A 400 17.72 16.03 -11.41
C GLY A 400 17.28 17.48 -11.25
N ASN A 401 17.82 18.40 -12.07
CA ASN A 401 17.61 19.83 -11.92
C ASN A 401 16.50 20.40 -12.82
N ASP A 402 16.13 19.70 -13.90
CA ASP A 402 15.16 20.17 -14.91
C ASP A 402 13.92 19.27 -14.90
N LYS A 403 12.84 19.77 -14.30
CA LYS A 403 11.56 19.08 -14.17
C LYS A 403 10.96 18.69 -15.52
N ASP A 404 10.93 19.63 -16.47
CA ASP A 404 10.30 19.41 -17.78
C ASP A 404 11.10 18.40 -18.59
N TYR A 405 12.42 18.48 -18.50
CA TYR A 405 13.31 17.51 -19.13
C TYR A 405 13.16 16.11 -18.52
N PHE A 406 13.06 16.01 -17.20
CA PHE A 406 12.81 14.75 -16.51
C PHE A 406 11.46 14.15 -16.92
N HIS A 407 10.41 14.96 -16.93
CA HIS A 407 9.09 14.53 -17.35
C HIS A 407 9.11 13.97 -18.77
N ALA A 408 9.69 14.71 -19.72
CA ALA A 408 9.76 14.31 -21.13
C ALA A 408 10.61 13.05 -21.37
N LYS A 409 11.65 12.83 -20.57
CA LYS A 409 12.62 11.73 -20.80
C LYS A 409 12.35 10.49 -19.93
N VAL A 410 11.76 10.64 -18.76
CA VAL A 410 11.62 9.59 -17.77
C VAL A 410 10.15 9.27 -17.49
N THR A 411 9.39 10.26 -17.01
CA THR A 411 8.02 10.05 -16.55
C THR A 411 7.08 9.60 -17.67
N THR A 412 7.11 10.27 -18.83
CA THR A 412 6.28 9.92 -20.00
C THR A 412 6.52 8.50 -20.51
N HIS A 413 7.72 7.97 -20.27
CA HIS A 413 8.10 6.63 -20.72
C HIS A 413 8.03 5.57 -19.60
N TYR A 414 7.61 5.94 -18.39
CA TYR A 414 7.57 5.06 -17.22
C TYR A 414 8.88 4.28 -17.03
N LEU A 415 10.02 4.99 -17.08
CA LEU A 415 11.32 4.34 -16.94
C LEU A 415 11.59 4.01 -15.47
N ASN A 416 11.86 2.75 -15.19
CA ASN A 416 12.42 2.33 -13.92
C ASN A 416 13.93 2.61 -13.87
N ILE A 417 14.52 2.49 -12.69
CA ILE A 417 15.92 2.84 -12.44
C ILE A 417 16.88 2.08 -13.37
N ALA A 418 16.70 0.78 -13.56
CA ALA A 418 17.60 -0.03 -14.37
C ALA A 418 17.56 0.36 -15.85
N ARG A 419 16.38 0.64 -16.39
CA ARG A 419 16.19 1.08 -17.78
C ARG A 419 16.74 2.47 -18.00
N LEU A 420 16.49 3.40 -17.08
CA LEU A 420 17.03 4.77 -17.16
C LEU A 420 18.56 4.76 -17.17
N LEU A 421 19.17 4.14 -16.17
CA LEU A 421 20.62 4.16 -16.01
C LEU A 421 21.36 3.41 -17.13
N SER A 422 20.77 2.31 -17.63
CA SER A 422 21.30 1.61 -18.80
C SER A 422 21.33 2.51 -20.05
N THR A 423 20.28 3.30 -20.25
CA THR A 423 20.21 4.26 -21.38
C THR A 423 21.20 5.40 -21.20
N VAL A 424 21.26 6.01 -20.03
CA VAL A 424 22.12 7.16 -19.72
C VAL A 424 23.60 6.81 -19.85
N ALA A 425 24.01 5.65 -19.39
CA ALA A 425 25.40 5.18 -19.45
C ALA A 425 25.70 4.32 -20.68
N LYS A 426 24.78 4.23 -21.66
CA LYS A 426 24.97 3.46 -22.91
C LYS A 426 25.39 2.01 -22.63
N GLY A 427 24.73 1.37 -21.67
CA GLY A 427 24.96 -0.01 -21.25
C GLY A 427 26.16 -0.25 -20.34
N LYS A 428 26.88 0.80 -19.89
CA LYS A 428 27.94 0.63 -18.88
C LYS A 428 27.34 0.32 -17.53
N LYS A 429 28.06 -0.51 -16.74
CA LYS A 429 27.66 -0.90 -15.39
C LYS A 429 27.87 0.24 -14.38
N TRP A 430 27.06 0.23 -13.34
CA TRP A 430 27.05 1.20 -12.24
C TRP A 430 27.63 0.60 -10.95
N SER A 431 28.76 -0.09 -11.06
CA SER A 431 29.41 -0.84 -9.97
C SER A 431 29.85 0.03 -8.77
N ASN A 432 29.97 1.34 -8.95
CA ASN A 432 30.36 2.28 -7.88
C ASN A 432 29.18 2.71 -6.99
N VAL A 433 27.93 2.40 -7.36
CA VAL A 433 26.76 2.75 -6.55
C VAL A 433 26.73 1.86 -5.32
N PRO A 434 26.77 2.41 -4.09
CA PRO A 434 26.65 1.61 -2.89
C PRO A 434 25.26 0.93 -2.84
N PHE A 435 25.20 -0.35 -2.53
CA PHE A 435 23.92 -1.06 -2.43
C PHE A 435 23.03 -0.50 -1.30
N SER A 436 23.62 0.09 -0.25
CA SER A 436 22.91 0.87 0.77
C SER A 436 22.11 2.02 0.16
N LEU A 437 22.69 2.76 -0.80
CA LEU A 437 21.97 3.84 -1.48
C LEU A 437 20.78 3.33 -2.30
N LEU A 438 20.89 2.12 -2.89
CA LEU A 438 19.77 1.49 -3.59
C LEU A 438 18.64 1.08 -2.62
N ILE A 439 18.98 0.52 -1.45
CA ILE A 439 18.00 0.20 -0.40
C ILE A 439 17.32 1.47 0.12
N GLU A 440 18.05 2.58 0.22
CA GLU A 440 17.55 3.86 0.72
C GLU A 440 16.69 4.62 -0.31
N GLY A 441 16.96 4.45 -1.60
CA GLY A 441 16.34 5.24 -2.66
C GLY A 441 15.26 4.51 -3.46
N ILE A 442 15.10 3.21 -3.26
CA ILE A 442 14.06 2.40 -3.92
C ILE A 442 13.08 1.93 -2.83
N THR A 443 11.80 2.23 -3.02
CA THR A 443 10.74 1.86 -2.08
C THR A 443 10.61 0.34 -1.93
N LYS A 444 9.98 -0.10 -0.85
CA LYS A 444 9.65 -1.52 -0.66
C LYS A 444 8.64 -1.97 -1.72
N LEU A 445 8.77 -3.22 -2.17
CA LEU A 445 7.73 -3.87 -2.95
C LEU A 445 6.47 -4.01 -2.10
N GLN A 446 5.38 -3.39 -2.56
CA GLN A 446 4.11 -3.32 -1.84
C GLN A 446 3.11 -4.37 -2.34
N PRO A 447 2.17 -4.84 -1.51
CA PRO A 447 1.05 -5.63 -1.98
C PRO A 447 0.14 -4.79 -2.88
N ARG A 448 -0.62 -5.46 -3.76
CA ARG A 448 -1.68 -4.82 -4.54
C ARG A 448 -3.04 -5.22 -4.00
N TYR A 449 -3.90 -4.25 -3.86
CA TYR A 449 -5.25 -4.44 -3.30
C TYR A 449 -6.24 -4.71 -4.42
N TYR A 450 -7.08 -5.71 -4.22
CA TYR A 450 -8.13 -6.09 -5.14
C TYR A 450 -9.47 -6.11 -4.39
N SER A 451 -10.49 -5.47 -4.95
CA SER A 451 -11.86 -5.56 -4.43
C SER A 451 -12.31 -7.01 -4.47
N ILE A 452 -12.80 -7.52 -3.36
CA ILE A 452 -13.26 -8.91 -3.26
C ILE A 452 -14.54 -9.08 -4.08
N SER A 453 -14.53 -10.06 -5.00
CA SER A 453 -15.65 -10.34 -5.89
C SER A 453 -16.51 -11.53 -5.48
N SER A 454 -16.25 -12.14 -4.32
CA SER A 454 -17.08 -13.18 -3.68
C SER A 454 -17.99 -12.62 -2.59
N SER A 455 -19.03 -13.37 -2.23
CA SER A 455 -19.88 -13.08 -1.06
C SER A 455 -19.40 -13.87 0.14
N SER A 456 -19.19 -13.19 1.27
CA SER A 456 -18.83 -13.83 2.54
C SER A 456 -19.96 -14.69 3.12
N LEU A 457 -21.21 -14.37 2.78
CA LEU A 457 -22.37 -15.16 3.17
C LEU A 457 -22.46 -16.49 2.42
N GLU A 458 -22.04 -16.50 1.13
CA GLU A 458 -22.07 -17.70 0.29
C GLU A 458 -20.78 -18.51 0.42
N GLN A 459 -19.63 -17.85 0.47
CA GLN A 459 -18.29 -18.44 0.46
C GLN A 459 -17.39 -17.84 1.55
N PRO A 460 -17.64 -18.10 2.84
CA PRO A 460 -16.95 -17.42 3.95
C PRO A 460 -15.45 -17.67 4.02
N LYS A 461 -14.93 -18.67 3.30
CA LYS A 461 -13.52 -19.07 3.31
C LYS A 461 -12.86 -19.09 1.93
N ILE A 462 -13.58 -18.69 0.90
CA ILE A 462 -13.03 -18.52 -0.45
C ILE A 462 -13.17 -17.06 -0.86
N ILE A 463 -12.04 -16.43 -1.13
CA ILE A 463 -11.99 -15.04 -1.56
C ILE A 463 -11.74 -15.01 -3.06
N SER A 464 -12.68 -14.47 -3.84
CA SER A 464 -12.52 -14.34 -5.28
C SER A 464 -12.02 -12.92 -5.64
N ILE A 465 -11.14 -12.83 -6.63
CA ILE A 465 -10.71 -11.57 -7.24
C ILE A 465 -10.99 -11.56 -8.73
N THR A 466 -11.11 -10.35 -9.28
CA THR A 466 -11.27 -10.05 -10.71
C THR A 466 -10.21 -9.04 -11.10
N ALA A 467 -9.23 -9.45 -11.91
CA ALA A 467 -8.09 -8.60 -12.23
C ALA A 467 -7.79 -8.57 -13.73
N VAL A 468 -7.81 -7.39 -14.33
CA VAL A 468 -7.30 -7.20 -15.68
C VAL A 468 -5.77 -7.20 -15.65
N VAL A 469 -5.14 -7.90 -16.58
CA VAL A 469 -3.68 -7.93 -16.69
C VAL A 469 -3.20 -6.66 -17.36
N GLU A 470 -2.42 -5.89 -16.62
CA GLU A 470 -1.93 -4.60 -17.10
C GLU A 470 -0.77 -4.79 -18.08
N ALA A 471 -0.98 -4.27 -19.27
CA ALA A 471 0.00 -4.23 -20.35
C ALA A 471 -0.29 -3.02 -21.24
N GLN A 472 0.62 -2.04 -21.27
CA GLN A 472 0.43 -0.80 -22.00
C GLN A 472 1.61 -0.50 -22.91
N ALA A 473 1.33 -0.31 -24.21
CA ALA A 473 2.30 0.24 -25.12
C ALA A 473 2.49 1.75 -24.82
N LEU A 474 3.75 2.15 -24.59
CA LEU A 474 4.09 3.53 -24.29
C LEU A 474 4.91 4.15 -25.45
N PRO A 475 4.71 5.43 -25.77
CA PRO A 475 5.49 6.12 -26.79
C PRO A 475 7.00 6.04 -26.48
N GLY A 476 7.82 5.73 -27.48
CA GLY A 476 9.26 5.71 -27.33
C GLY A 476 9.85 4.52 -26.56
N ARG A 477 9.03 3.52 -26.21
CA ARG A 477 9.49 2.23 -25.68
C ARG A 477 9.26 1.11 -26.69
N GLU A 478 10.25 0.23 -26.83
CA GLU A 478 10.13 -0.97 -27.67
C GLU A 478 9.25 -2.04 -26.99
N ASP A 479 9.42 -2.20 -25.67
CA ASP A 479 8.66 -3.13 -24.85
C ASP A 479 7.51 -2.42 -24.10
N PRO A 480 6.32 -3.01 -24.06
CA PRO A 480 5.21 -2.47 -23.28
C PRO A 480 5.54 -2.38 -21.79
N PHE A 481 4.93 -1.40 -21.11
CA PHE A 481 4.84 -1.43 -19.65
C PHE A 481 4.03 -2.64 -19.20
N ARG A 482 4.47 -3.31 -18.12
CA ARG A 482 3.82 -4.50 -17.56
C ARG A 482 3.56 -4.28 -16.07
N GLY A 483 2.32 -4.46 -15.64
CA GLY A 483 1.96 -4.41 -14.22
C GLY A 483 2.58 -5.58 -13.45
N VAL A 484 3.29 -5.29 -12.37
CA VAL A 484 4.06 -6.30 -11.60
C VAL A 484 3.16 -7.41 -11.07
N SER A 485 2.10 -7.06 -10.34
CA SER A 485 1.23 -8.03 -9.69
C SER A 485 0.35 -8.80 -10.68
N THR A 486 -0.26 -8.12 -11.64
CA THR A 486 -1.21 -8.77 -12.56
C THR A 486 -0.55 -9.75 -13.53
N ASN A 487 0.70 -9.49 -13.94
CA ASN A 487 1.47 -10.44 -14.76
C ASN A 487 1.99 -11.62 -13.92
N TYR A 488 2.34 -11.41 -12.65
CA TYR A 488 2.63 -12.50 -11.70
C TYR A 488 1.41 -13.41 -11.49
N LEU A 489 0.22 -12.83 -11.28
CA LEU A 489 -1.03 -13.58 -11.19
C LEU A 489 -1.35 -14.33 -12.47
N LEU A 490 -1.04 -13.77 -13.64
CA LEU A 490 -1.20 -14.46 -14.91
C LEU A 490 -0.31 -15.72 -15.00
N ALA A 491 0.96 -15.61 -14.56
CA ALA A 491 1.86 -16.77 -14.50
C ALA A 491 1.32 -17.86 -13.55
N LEU A 492 0.79 -17.49 -12.39
CA LEU A 492 0.15 -18.44 -11.47
C LEU A 492 -1.08 -19.12 -12.09
N LYS A 493 -1.93 -18.36 -12.81
CA LYS A 493 -3.09 -18.91 -13.52
C LYS A 493 -2.64 -19.89 -14.61
N GLU A 494 -1.65 -19.55 -15.43
CA GLU A 494 -1.12 -20.43 -16.47
C GLU A 494 -0.55 -21.71 -15.87
N LYS A 495 0.22 -21.60 -14.77
CA LYS A 495 0.73 -22.76 -14.01
C LYS A 495 -0.39 -23.67 -13.53
N GLN A 496 -1.41 -23.11 -12.90
CA GLN A 496 -2.55 -23.87 -12.39
C GLN A 496 -3.33 -24.57 -13.50
N ASN A 497 -3.37 -23.97 -14.70
CA ASN A 497 -4.07 -24.52 -15.87
C ASN A 497 -3.19 -25.43 -16.75
N GLY A 498 -2.02 -25.85 -16.24
CA GLY A 498 -1.24 -26.94 -16.83
C GLY A 498 0.01 -26.52 -17.61
N ASP A 499 0.36 -25.24 -17.65
CA ASP A 499 1.65 -24.80 -18.18
C ASP A 499 2.76 -25.11 -17.16
N PRO A 500 3.71 -26.00 -17.48
CA PRO A 500 4.77 -26.34 -16.54
C PRO A 500 5.74 -25.19 -16.27
N ASN A 501 5.94 -24.27 -17.24
CA ASN A 501 6.90 -23.17 -17.18
C ASN A 501 6.28 -21.87 -17.74
N PRO A 502 5.33 -21.27 -17.04
CA PRO A 502 4.63 -20.10 -17.56
C PRO A 502 5.57 -18.91 -17.69
N THR A 503 5.55 -18.30 -18.86
CA THR A 503 6.31 -17.10 -19.19
C THR A 503 5.41 -16.08 -19.90
N PRO A 504 4.39 -15.54 -19.20
CA PRO A 504 3.46 -14.61 -19.83
C PRO A 504 4.21 -13.42 -20.41
N PHE A 505 4.01 -13.20 -21.69
CA PHE A 505 4.68 -12.11 -22.43
C PHE A 505 6.22 -12.13 -22.35
N GLY A 506 6.83 -13.31 -22.14
CA GLY A 506 8.27 -13.49 -22.01
C GLY A 506 8.82 -13.12 -20.62
N LEU A 507 7.96 -12.95 -19.62
CA LEU A 507 8.38 -12.70 -18.24
C LEU A 507 8.32 -13.99 -17.41
N SER A 508 9.42 -14.33 -16.76
CA SER A 508 9.52 -15.46 -15.83
C SER A 508 9.34 -15.01 -14.39
N TYR A 509 8.74 -15.88 -13.57
CA TYR A 509 8.51 -15.59 -12.15
C TYR A 509 8.92 -16.77 -11.27
N GLU A 510 9.45 -16.46 -10.08
CA GLU A 510 9.68 -17.47 -9.04
C GLU A 510 8.35 -17.80 -8.33
N ILE A 511 7.50 -18.58 -9.03
CA ILE A 511 6.14 -18.90 -8.58
C ILE A 511 6.07 -19.92 -7.45
N THR A 512 7.17 -20.67 -7.20
CA THR A 512 7.26 -21.58 -6.06
C THR A 512 7.66 -20.87 -4.78
N GLY A 513 8.05 -19.59 -4.88
CA GLY A 513 8.44 -18.74 -3.77
C GLY A 513 9.72 -19.18 -3.04
N PRO A 514 10.05 -18.50 -1.93
CA PRO A 514 11.25 -18.81 -1.19
C PRO A 514 11.23 -20.25 -0.66
N ARG A 515 12.28 -21.02 -0.96
CA ARG A 515 12.42 -22.43 -0.57
C ARG A 515 11.23 -23.33 -0.97
N ASN A 516 10.62 -23.03 -2.10
CA ASN A 516 9.41 -23.74 -2.61
C ASN A 516 8.19 -23.68 -1.67
N LYS A 517 8.10 -22.69 -0.78
CA LYS A 517 6.98 -22.54 0.18
C LYS A 517 5.67 -22.15 -0.47
N TYR A 518 5.70 -21.68 -1.71
CA TYR A 518 4.50 -21.32 -2.49
C TYR A 518 4.19 -22.37 -3.59
N ASP A 519 4.86 -23.54 -3.54
CA ASP A 519 4.58 -24.60 -4.49
C ASP A 519 3.10 -25.02 -4.44
N GLY A 520 2.55 -25.45 -5.59
CA GLY A 520 1.12 -25.72 -5.71
C GLY A 520 0.28 -24.44 -5.89
N CYS A 521 0.85 -23.38 -6.45
CA CYS A 521 0.15 -22.10 -6.72
C CYS A 521 -0.37 -21.44 -5.44
N HIS A 522 0.50 -21.17 -4.50
CA HIS A 522 0.19 -20.37 -3.33
C HIS A 522 0.63 -18.91 -3.51
N VAL A 523 -0.04 -18.00 -2.83
CA VAL A 523 0.25 -16.56 -2.89
C VAL A 523 0.12 -15.92 -1.50
N PRO A 524 1.03 -15.01 -1.10
CA PRO A 524 0.91 -14.31 0.17
C PRO A 524 -0.20 -13.27 0.12
N VAL A 525 -1.11 -13.31 1.11
CA VAL A 525 -2.29 -12.44 1.15
C VAL A 525 -2.61 -11.97 2.57
N HIS A 526 -3.32 -10.86 2.68
CA HIS A 526 -4.07 -10.48 3.87
C HIS A 526 -5.36 -9.75 3.48
N VAL A 527 -6.31 -9.67 4.39
CA VAL A 527 -7.58 -8.97 4.18
C VAL A 527 -7.49 -7.57 4.77
N ARG A 528 -7.97 -6.59 4.02
CA ARG A 528 -8.18 -5.23 4.47
C ARG A 528 -9.67 -4.93 4.51
N HIS A 529 -10.17 -4.54 5.68
CA HIS A 529 -11.56 -4.14 5.83
C HIS A 529 -11.82 -2.78 5.20
N SER A 530 -13.02 -2.60 4.68
CA SER A 530 -13.47 -1.40 3.97
C SER A 530 -14.86 -0.99 4.47
N ASN A 531 -15.18 0.28 4.32
CA ASN A 531 -16.53 0.81 4.59
C ASN A 531 -17.49 0.62 3.40
N PHE A 532 -17.02 0.11 2.27
CA PHE A 532 -17.83 -0.19 1.08
C PHE A 532 -18.71 -1.42 1.32
N LYS A 533 -19.91 -1.21 1.88
CA LYS A 533 -20.79 -2.28 2.36
C LYS A 533 -22.22 -2.15 1.86
N LEU A 534 -22.88 -3.29 1.67
CA LEU A 534 -24.33 -3.32 1.48
C LEU A 534 -25.05 -2.71 2.70
N PRO A 535 -26.27 -2.12 2.49
CA PRO A 535 -27.04 -1.61 3.61
C PRO A 535 -27.39 -2.74 4.59
N SER A 536 -27.34 -2.44 5.88
CA SER A 536 -27.72 -3.40 6.95
C SER A 536 -29.17 -3.89 6.84
N ASN A 537 -30.06 -3.08 6.25
CA ASN A 537 -31.40 -3.49 5.91
C ASN A 537 -31.45 -4.00 4.45
N PRO A 538 -31.59 -5.31 4.19
CA PRO A 538 -31.56 -5.88 2.86
C PRO A 538 -32.73 -5.46 1.96
N THR A 539 -33.84 -4.96 2.53
CA THR A 539 -34.99 -4.46 1.75
C THR A 539 -34.74 -3.12 1.08
N LYS A 540 -33.67 -2.41 1.43
CA LYS A 540 -33.27 -1.17 0.76
C LYS A 540 -32.86 -1.45 -0.69
N PRO A 541 -33.32 -0.63 -1.65
CA PRO A 541 -32.82 -0.71 -3.02
C PRO A 541 -31.33 -0.37 -3.09
N VAL A 542 -30.63 -0.96 -4.05
CA VAL A 542 -29.23 -0.65 -4.37
C VAL A 542 -29.06 -0.39 -5.85
N ILE A 543 -28.32 0.66 -6.18
CA ILE A 543 -27.95 1.06 -7.54
C ILE A 543 -26.42 0.97 -7.61
N MET A 544 -25.89 0.18 -8.53
CA MET A 544 -24.47 -0.15 -8.61
C MET A 544 -23.93 0.17 -10.00
N ILE A 545 -22.84 0.91 -10.08
CA ILE A 545 -22.21 1.34 -11.32
C ILE A 545 -20.78 0.79 -11.38
N GLY A 546 -20.55 -0.24 -12.21
CA GLY A 546 -19.29 -0.95 -12.29
C GLY A 546 -18.88 -1.37 -13.69
N PRO A 547 -18.32 -0.47 -14.51
CA PRO A 547 -17.79 -0.85 -15.81
C PRO A 547 -16.46 -1.62 -15.68
N GLY A 548 -16.24 -2.56 -16.61
CA GLY A 548 -15.03 -3.39 -16.64
C GLY A 548 -14.83 -4.16 -15.33
N THR A 549 -13.61 -4.14 -14.79
CA THR A 549 -13.29 -4.79 -13.50
C THR A 549 -13.91 -4.09 -12.29
N GLY A 550 -14.46 -2.89 -12.45
CA GLY A 550 -15.29 -2.24 -11.42
C GLY A 550 -16.55 -3.04 -11.05
N VAL A 551 -16.90 -4.07 -11.81
CA VAL A 551 -17.98 -4.99 -11.47
C VAL A 551 -17.61 -5.95 -10.32
N ALA A 552 -16.33 -6.06 -9.96
CA ALA A 552 -15.82 -7.04 -8.98
C ALA A 552 -16.59 -7.03 -7.64
N PRO A 553 -16.67 -5.94 -6.87
CA PRO A 553 -17.39 -5.93 -5.61
C PRO A 553 -18.90 -6.15 -5.82
N PHE A 554 -19.46 -5.71 -6.93
CA PHE A 554 -20.87 -5.88 -7.24
C PHE A 554 -21.24 -7.32 -7.57
N ARG A 555 -20.29 -8.11 -8.11
CA ARG A 555 -20.49 -9.55 -8.18
C ARG A 555 -20.69 -10.13 -6.77
N GLY A 556 -19.87 -9.75 -5.81
CA GLY A 556 -20.04 -10.13 -4.41
C GLY A 556 -21.40 -9.68 -3.86
N PHE A 557 -21.80 -8.43 -4.08
CA PHE A 557 -23.07 -7.86 -3.61
C PHE A 557 -24.30 -8.56 -4.20
N VAL A 558 -24.31 -8.86 -5.50
CA VAL A 558 -25.41 -9.57 -6.16
C VAL A 558 -25.50 -11.00 -5.64
N ARG A 559 -24.37 -11.70 -5.49
CA ARG A 559 -24.31 -13.06 -4.92
C ARG A 559 -24.81 -13.09 -3.49
N GLU A 560 -24.45 -12.09 -2.67
CA GLU A 560 -24.89 -11.98 -1.30
C GLU A 560 -26.42 -11.78 -1.22
N ARG A 561 -26.96 -10.87 -2.01
CA ARG A 561 -28.41 -10.64 -2.06
C ARG A 561 -29.16 -11.84 -2.61
N ARG A 562 -28.59 -12.55 -3.61
CA ARG A 562 -29.12 -13.83 -4.09
C ARG A 562 -29.18 -14.84 -2.94
N LYS A 563 -28.08 -14.98 -2.17
CA LYS A 563 -28.03 -15.91 -1.05
C LYS A 563 -28.99 -15.54 0.08
N MET A 564 -29.18 -14.26 0.36
CA MET A 564 -30.21 -13.77 1.29
C MET A 564 -31.60 -14.19 0.84
N ALA A 565 -31.94 -14.03 -0.45
CA ALA A 565 -33.22 -14.42 -1.01
C ALA A 565 -33.44 -15.95 -0.96
N GLU A 566 -32.43 -16.75 -1.29
CA GLU A 566 -32.44 -18.20 -1.15
C GLU A 566 -32.68 -18.65 0.28
N ASN A 567 -32.20 -17.89 1.27
CA ASN A 567 -32.43 -18.10 2.68
C ASN A 567 -33.80 -17.56 3.18
N GLY A 568 -34.65 -17.08 2.26
CA GLY A 568 -36.00 -16.58 2.57
C GLY A 568 -36.04 -15.15 3.10
N GLN A 569 -34.94 -14.38 3.03
CA GLN A 569 -34.92 -12.96 3.38
C GLN A 569 -35.48 -12.11 2.24
N GLU A 570 -36.30 -11.11 2.57
CA GLU A 570 -36.74 -10.13 1.58
C GLU A 570 -35.59 -9.19 1.22
N VAL A 571 -35.34 -9.02 -0.08
CA VAL A 571 -34.35 -8.09 -0.62
C VAL A 571 -35.02 -7.02 -1.47
N GLY A 572 -34.46 -5.80 -1.45
CA GLY A 572 -34.92 -4.69 -2.27
C GLY A 572 -34.46 -4.78 -3.73
N LYS A 573 -34.85 -3.81 -4.55
CA LYS A 573 -34.38 -3.72 -5.95
C LYS A 573 -32.85 -3.66 -5.99
N THR A 574 -32.27 -4.44 -6.87
CA THR A 574 -30.81 -4.55 -7.13
C THR A 574 -30.58 -4.18 -8.60
N LEU A 575 -30.16 -2.96 -8.85
CA LEU A 575 -29.97 -2.42 -10.19
C LEU A 575 -28.46 -2.27 -10.45
N LEU A 576 -27.94 -3.04 -11.42
CA LEU A 576 -26.52 -3.04 -11.79
C LEU A 576 -26.31 -2.47 -13.19
N PHE A 577 -25.56 -1.38 -13.31
CA PHE A 577 -25.05 -0.84 -14.56
C PHE A 577 -23.67 -1.37 -14.84
N PHE A 578 -23.53 -2.24 -15.83
CA PHE A 578 -22.28 -2.83 -16.26
C PHE A 578 -21.87 -2.34 -17.64
N GLY A 579 -20.62 -1.94 -17.79
CA GLY A 579 -20.05 -1.48 -19.05
C GLY A 579 -18.87 -2.32 -19.50
N CYS A 580 -18.78 -2.65 -20.78
CA CYS A 580 -17.62 -3.28 -21.39
C CYS A 580 -17.41 -2.84 -22.84
N ARG A 581 -16.39 -3.34 -23.51
CA ARG A 581 -16.15 -2.97 -24.93
C ARG A 581 -17.17 -3.62 -25.83
N LYS A 582 -17.29 -4.96 -25.75
CA LYS A 582 -18.23 -5.74 -26.57
C LYS A 582 -18.79 -6.93 -25.77
N SER A 583 -20.06 -7.25 -25.99
CA SER A 583 -20.72 -8.37 -25.34
C SER A 583 -20.03 -9.73 -25.65
N THR A 584 -19.45 -9.86 -26.83
CA THR A 584 -18.78 -11.10 -27.29
C THR A 584 -17.32 -11.23 -26.87
N GLU A 585 -16.71 -10.18 -26.30
CA GLU A 585 -15.28 -10.15 -25.97
C GLU A 585 -15.01 -10.12 -24.46
N ASP A 586 -15.65 -9.19 -23.75
CA ASP A 586 -15.31 -8.83 -22.38
C ASP A 586 -16.53 -8.60 -21.47
N PHE A 587 -17.62 -9.31 -21.74
CA PHE A 587 -18.79 -9.35 -20.86
C PHE A 587 -18.53 -10.31 -19.70
N LEU A 588 -18.12 -9.74 -18.55
CA LEU A 588 -17.72 -10.51 -17.37
C LEU A 588 -18.93 -11.15 -16.69
N TYR A 589 -18.79 -12.42 -16.28
CA TYR A 589 -19.75 -13.18 -15.46
C TYR A 589 -21.17 -13.29 -16.05
N GLU A 590 -21.31 -13.31 -17.37
CA GLU A 590 -22.61 -13.29 -18.06
C GLU A 590 -23.59 -14.36 -17.53
N GLU A 591 -23.13 -15.58 -17.32
CA GLU A 591 -23.99 -16.68 -16.85
C GLU A 591 -24.43 -16.47 -15.39
N GLU A 592 -23.55 -15.94 -14.54
CA GLU A 592 -23.89 -15.67 -13.13
C GLU A 592 -24.99 -14.59 -13.00
N TRP A 593 -25.03 -13.63 -13.93
CA TRP A 593 -26.12 -12.61 -13.95
C TRP A 593 -27.45 -13.23 -14.34
N LYS A 594 -27.48 -14.22 -15.24
CA LYS A 594 -28.67 -14.97 -15.59
C LYS A 594 -29.19 -15.77 -14.40
N GLU A 595 -28.31 -16.50 -13.71
CA GLU A 595 -28.64 -17.22 -12.48
C GLU A 595 -29.18 -16.29 -11.38
N ALA A 596 -28.57 -15.12 -11.19
CA ALA A 596 -29.05 -14.14 -10.24
C ALA A 596 -30.46 -13.63 -10.60
N LYS A 597 -30.74 -13.42 -11.89
CA LYS A 597 -32.07 -13.04 -12.39
C LYS A 597 -33.11 -14.13 -12.15
N GLU A 598 -32.75 -15.40 -12.30
CA GLU A 598 -33.68 -16.53 -12.03
C GLU A 598 -34.12 -16.56 -10.57
N VAL A 599 -33.20 -16.31 -9.62
CA VAL A 599 -33.49 -16.34 -8.17
C VAL A 599 -34.16 -15.06 -7.69
N LEU A 600 -33.64 -13.89 -8.09
CA LEU A 600 -34.09 -12.61 -7.61
C LEU A 600 -35.32 -12.07 -8.39
N GLY A 601 -35.63 -12.63 -9.55
CA GLY A 601 -36.77 -12.22 -10.36
C GLY A 601 -36.73 -10.72 -10.70
N ASP A 602 -37.82 -10.03 -10.49
CA ASP A 602 -37.94 -8.59 -10.78
C ASP A 602 -37.10 -7.70 -9.83
N LYS A 603 -36.57 -8.28 -8.76
CA LYS A 603 -35.68 -7.55 -7.83
C LYS A 603 -34.28 -7.31 -8.41
N PHE A 604 -33.83 -8.12 -9.36
CA PHE A 604 -32.53 -7.90 -10.02
C PHE A 604 -32.68 -7.44 -11.47
N GLU A 605 -31.94 -6.42 -11.82
CA GLU A 605 -31.86 -5.93 -13.19
C GLU A 605 -30.42 -5.54 -13.54
N LEU A 606 -29.94 -6.03 -14.68
CA LEU A 606 -28.65 -5.71 -15.28
C LEU A 606 -28.87 -4.77 -16.47
N VAL A 607 -28.30 -3.60 -16.44
CA VAL A 607 -28.28 -2.63 -17.53
C VAL A 607 -26.89 -2.59 -18.15
N THR A 608 -26.77 -2.94 -19.42
CA THR A 608 -25.47 -3.04 -20.10
C THR A 608 -25.17 -1.83 -20.96
N ALA A 609 -23.88 -1.48 -21.03
CA ALA A 609 -23.33 -0.44 -21.90
C ALA A 609 -22.14 -0.97 -22.69
N PHE A 610 -22.25 -0.99 -24.02
CA PHE A 610 -21.19 -1.50 -24.91
C PHE A 610 -20.54 -0.35 -25.66
N SER A 611 -19.25 -0.10 -25.37
CA SER A 611 -18.56 1.08 -25.90
C SER A 611 -18.01 0.91 -27.33
N ARG A 612 -18.01 -0.31 -27.89
CA ARG A 612 -17.42 -0.62 -29.21
C ARG A 612 -18.30 -1.53 -30.10
N GLU A 613 -19.59 -1.66 -29.83
CA GLU A 613 -20.52 -2.44 -30.66
C GLU A 613 -21.29 -1.62 -31.69
N GLY A 614 -21.47 -0.35 -31.44
CA GLY A 614 -22.22 0.54 -32.30
C GLY A 614 -21.39 1.67 -32.89
N PRO A 615 -21.99 2.49 -33.76
CA PRO A 615 -21.34 3.66 -34.34
C PRO A 615 -21.08 4.76 -33.30
N LYS A 616 -21.80 4.73 -32.18
CA LYS A 616 -21.62 5.63 -31.04
C LYS A 616 -21.15 4.81 -29.82
N LYS A 617 -20.19 5.35 -29.09
CA LYS A 617 -19.76 4.78 -27.82
C LYS A 617 -20.87 4.94 -26.79
N VAL A 618 -21.28 3.86 -26.16
CA VAL A 618 -22.25 3.86 -25.06
C VAL A 618 -21.54 3.48 -23.78
N TYR A 619 -21.58 4.37 -22.80
CA TYR A 619 -21.01 4.18 -21.48
C TYR A 619 -22.11 4.10 -20.41
N VAL A 620 -21.79 3.66 -19.20
CA VAL A 620 -22.73 3.51 -18.09
C VAL A 620 -23.46 4.82 -17.75
N GLN A 621 -22.79 5.96 -17.82
CA GLN A 621 -23.39 7.28 -17.59
C GLN A 621 -24.48 7.65 -18.62
N HIS A 622 -24.40 7.15 -19.85
CA HIS A 622 -25.49 7.30 -20.82
C HIS A 622 -26.73 6.49 -20.41
N ARG A 623 -26.51 5.25 -19.93
CA ARG A 623 -27.57 4.39 -19.42
C ARG A 623 -28.23 4.94 -18.16
N LEU A 624 -27.45 5.60 -17.29
CA LEU A 624 -28.00 6.30 -16.12
C LEU A 624 -28.99 7.41 -16.55
N LYS A 625 -28.63 8.23 -17.54
CA LYS A 625 -29.52 9.29 -18.08
C LYS A 625 -30.79 8.72 -18.68
N GLU A 626 -30.71 7.61 -19.40
CA GLU A 626 -31.88 6.91 -19.95
C GLU A 626 -32.87 6.41 -18.90
N ARG A 627 -32.37 6.15 -17.68
CA ARG A 627 -33.15 5.60 -16.54
C ARG A 627 -33.37 6.67 -15.43
N ALA A 628 -33.24 7.95 -15.76
CA ALA A 628 -33.28 9.06 -14.79
C ALA A 628 -34.47 9.00 -13.83
N LYS A 629 -35.69 8.80 -14.36
CA LYS A 629 -36.91 8.71 -13.56
C LYS A 629 -36.86 7.57 -12.54
N GLU A 630 -36.50 6.35 -12.98
CA GLU A 630 -36.40 5.18 -12.10
C GLU A 630 -35.34 5.36 -11.01
N ILE A 631 -34.17 5.92 -11.38
CA ILE A 631 -33.11 6.21 -10.42
C ILE A 631 -33.64 7.17 -9.36
N ASN A 632 -34.29 8.27 -9.75
CA ASN A 632 -34.83 9.19 -8.76
C ASN A 632 -35.91 8.56 -7.87
N GLU A 633 -36.83 7.75 -8.45
CA GLU A 633 -37.82 7.00 -7.66
C GLU A 633 -37.19 6.05 -6.64
N LEU A 634 -36.09 5.39 -6.98
CA LEU A 634 -35.34 4.55 -6.06
C LEU A 634 -34.64 5.37 -4.97
N LEU A 635 -34.07 6.53 -5.33
CA LEU A 635 -33.44 7.44 -4.36
C LEU A 635 -34.46 7.99 -3.35
N GLU A 636 -35.71 8.24 -3.75
CA GLU A 636 -36.80 8.61 -2.84
C GLU A 636 -37.14 7.49 -1.85
N GLN A 637 -36.96 6.23 -2.26
CA GLN A 637 -37.08 5.04 -1.39
C GLN A 637 -35.82 4.82 -0.52
N LYS A 638 -34.88 5.78 -0.53
CA LYS A 638 -33.61 5.70 0.18
C LYS A 638 -32.71 4.57 -0.33
N ALA A 639 -32.64 4.44 -1.66
CA ALA A 639 -31.70 3.55 -2.30
C ALA A 639 -30.25 3.96 -1.97
N TYR A 640 -29.38 2.95 -1.82
CA TYR A 640 -27.93 3.16 -1.75
C TYR A 640 -27.34 3.18 -3.15
N PHE A 641 -26.38 4.07 -3.38
CA PHE A 641 -25.74 4.28 -4.67
C PHE A 641 -24.25 3.96 -4.58
N TYR A 642 -23.77 3.05 -5.41
CA TYR A 642 -22.39 2.56 -5.39
C TYR A 642 -21.72 2.77 -6.73
N VAL A 643 -20.46 3.23 -6.68
CA VAL A 643 -19.62 3.41 -7.87
C VAL A 643 -18.29 2.67 -7.65
N CYS A 644 -17.90 1.86 -8.64
CA CYS A 644 -16.61 1.17 -8.59
C CYS A 644 -15.92 1.21 -9.96
N GLY A 645 -14.61 1.54 -9.98
CA GLY A 645 -13.79 1.60 -11.18
C GLY A 645 -12.89 2.83 -11.29
N ASP A 646 -12.73 3.38 -12.51
CA ASP A 646 -11.87 4.54 -12.79
C ASP A 646 -12.30 5.81 -12.06
N ALA A 647 -11.44 6.32 -11.19
CA ALA A 647 -11.69 7.53 -10.40
C ALA A 647 -11.62 8.80 -11.23
N ALA A 648 -10.65 8.89 -12.15
CA ALA A 648 -10.33 10.13 -12.85
C ALA A 648 -11.42 10.59 -13.82
N ASN A 649 -12.07 9.66 -14.51
CA ASN A 649 -13.05 9.98 -15.54
C ASN A 649 -14.44 9.45 -15.17
N MET A 650 -14.58 8.14 -15.00
CA MET A 650 -15.89 7.48 -14.88
C MET A 650 -16.64 7.92 -13.61
N ALA A 651 -15.99 7.88 -12.46
CA ALA A 651 -16.65 8.22 -11.19
C ALA A 651 -17.09 9.70 -11.15
N ARG A 652 -16.24 10.62 -11.63
CA ARG A 652 -16.60 12.04 -11.76
C ARG A 652 -17.81 12.28 -12.67
N GLU A 653 -17.83 11.61 -13.84
CA GLU A 653 -18.95 11.74 -14.76
C GLU A 653 -20.25 11.15 -14.18
N VAL A 654 -20.16 10.01 -13.49
CA VAL A 654 -21.31 9.39 -12.80
C VAL A 654 -21.86 10.31 -11.73
N ASN A 655 -21.00 10.92 -10.91
CA ASN A 655 -21.39 11.89 -9.88
C ASN A 655 -22.13 13.09 -10.50
N ALA A 656 -21.56 13.70 -11.54
CA ALA A 656 -22.19 14.82 -12.23
C ALA A 656 -23.54 14.43 -12.85
N VAL A 657 -23.62 13.24 -13.47
CA VAL A 657 -24.88 12.73 -14.04
C VAL A 657 -25.94 12.48 -12.96
N LEU A 658 -25.54 11.96 -11.78
CA LEU A 658 -26.48 11.77 -10.68
C LEU A 658 -27.07 13.09 -10.20
N ALA A 659 -26.24 14.14 -10.04
CA ALA A 659 -26.71 15.47 -9.68
C ALA A 659 -27.67 16.04 -10.75
N GLN A 660 -27.37 15.87 -12.04
CA GLN A 660 -28.25 16.27 -13.15
C GLN A 660 -29.59 15.52 -13.12
N ILE A 661 -29.58 14.21 -12.83
CA ILE A 661 -30.81 13.42 -12.71
C ILE A 661 -31.68 13.98 -11.57
N ILE A 662 -31.08 14.17 -10.38
CA ILE A 662 -31.80 14.70 -9.23
C ILE A 662 -32.37 16.10 -9.52
N ALA A 663 -31.57 16.98 -10.12
CA ALA A 663 -32.01 18.35 -10.49
C ALA A 663 -33.21 18.33 -11.46
N SER A 664 -33.09 17.54 -12.53
CA SER A 664 -34.10 17.43 -13.57
C SER A 664 -35.42 16.82 -13.06
N GLU A 665 -35.34 15.65 -12.39
CA GLU A 665 -36.51 14.91 -11.94
C GLU A 665 -37.25 15.61 -10.79
N ARG A 666 -36.53 16.36 -9.95
CA ARG A 666 -37.14 17.11 -8.82
C ARG A 666 -37.39 18.57 -9.12
N GLY A 667 -37.00 19.06 -10.28
CA GLY A 667 -37.22 20.47 -10.68
C GLY A 667 -36.45 21.45 -9.76
N ILE A 668 -35.25 21.11 -9.30
CA ILE A 668 -34.41 21.94 -8.44
C ILE A 668 -33.14 22.40 -9.15
N PRO A 669 -32.49 23.48 -8.69
CA PRO A 669 -31.19 23.90 -9.22
C PRO A 669 -30.12 22.84 -9.05
N GLU A 670 -29.17 22.74 -10.01
CA GLU A 670 -28.09 21.75 -10.01
C GLU A 670 -27.23 21.84 -8.73
N ALA A 671 -26.90 23.05 -8.28
CA ALA A 671 -26.16 23.25 -7.01
C ALA A 671 -26.87 22.64 -5.77
N LYS A 672 -28.22 22.64 -5.77
CA LYS A 672 -28.99 22.02 -4.71
C LYS A 672 -28.99 20.48 -4.83
N ALA A 673 -28.94 19.97 -6.05
CA ALA A 673 -28.81 18.54 -6.30
C ALA A 673 -27.42 18.03 -5.90
N GLU A 674 -26.36 18.78 -6.18
CA GLU A 674 -24.98 18.49 -5.71
C GLU A 674 -24.91 18.43 -4.17
N GLU A 675 -25.60 19.35 -3.48
CA GLU A 675 -25.69 19.30 -2.02
C GLU A 675 -26.39 18.03 -1.53
N ILE A 676 -27.41 17.55 -2.24
CA ILE A 676 -28.07 16.26 -1.91
C ILE A 676 -27.10 15.10 -2.11
N VAL A 677 -26.35 15.05 -3.21
CA VAL A 677 -25.34 13.99 -3.44
C VAL A 677 -24.28 14.04 -2.34
N LYS A 678 -23.83 15.22 -1.94
CA LYS A 678 -22.89 15.39 -0.83
C LYS A 678 -23.46 14.88 0.51
N GLN A 679 -24.75 15.12 0.79
CA GLN A 679 -25.42 14.55 1.96
C GLN A 679 -25.53 13.01 1.89
N MET A 680 -25.74 12.46 0.69
CA MET A 680 -25.75 11.01 0.49
C MET A 680 -24.36 10.39 0.81
N ARG A 681 -23.26 11.04 0.42
CA ARG A 681 -21.90 10.61 0.79
C ARG A 681 -21.70 10.64 2.30
N SER A 682 -21.96 11.77 2.96
CA SER A 682 -21.78 11.90 4.41
C SER A 682 -22.66 10.96 5.25
N SER A 683 -23.73 10.41 4.69
CA SER A 683 -24.59 9.41 5.32
C SER A 683 -24.32 7.96 4.89
N ASN A 684 -23.22 7.70 4.18
CA ASN A 684 -22.90 6.40 3.57
C ASN A 684 -23.98 5.85 2.63
N GLN A 685 -24.88 6.67 2.13
CA GLN A 685 -25.87 6.28 1.13
C GLN A 685 -25.27 6.27 -0.28
N TYR A 686 -24.26 7.09 -0.54
CA TYR A 686 -23.41 7.06 -1.74
C TYR A 686 -22.02 6.60 -1.34
N GLN A 687 -21.51 5.53 -1.96
CA GLN A 687 -20.21 4.93 -1.64
C GLN A 687 -19.40 4.69 -2.92
N GLU A 688 -18.11 4.90 -2.84
CA GLU A 688 -17.17 4.67 -3.94
C GLU A 688 -16.08 3.67 -3.55
N ASP A 689 -15.72 2.81 -4.49
CA ASP A 689 -14.54 1.94 -4.46
C ASP A 689 -13.82 2.12 -5.80
N VAL A 690 -13.03 3.19 -5.90
CA VAL A 690 -12.45 3.65 -7.16
C VAL A 690 -10.92 3.71 -7.06
N TRP A 691 -10.26 3.57 -8.22
CA TRP A 691 -8.80 3.62 -8.33
C TRP A 691 -8.38 4.48 -9.54
N SER A 692 -7.16 5.01 -9.49
CA SER A 692 -6.52 5.81 -10.55
C SER A 692 -5.43 5.00 -11.27
#